data_d1b34757fb6125af851fefd460092f55
#
_entry.id   d1b34757fb6125af851fefd460092f55
#
_cell.length_a   1.000
_cell.length_b   1.000
_cell.length_c   1.000
_cell.angle_alpha   90.00
_cell.angle_beta   90.00
_cell.angle_gamma   90.00
#
_symmetry.space_group_name_H-M   'P 1'
#
loop_
_entity.id
_entity.type
_entity.pdbx_description
1 polymer ?
#
loop_
_entity_poly.entity_id
_entity_poly.type
_entity_poly.pdbx_seq_one_letter_code
_entity_poly.pdbx_strand_id
1 'polypeptide(L)'
;MKKQKHIILLSIVILFFLSSLMKAQELYVGANYHPHDNKNIEKIKTDIELMKAAGFKVVRMGHLAWDSYEPSEGIYDFDWFDEVMDLMFEADIKVILDIAIRPAPIWLHHKYPSISITDENGNVLYPNHRYMEDIGDPNYQKYALRFTDAMTKHYANHPALLAFGIDNESGDGRISYSETSRQRFITWLKNKYTSIDNLNKAWATHRWSRRINQWDEIGFPPGINSNDMPEKMLDFRRFVSDEINQLLFKVLDVVNTNAPNALTNTNAWYFSPLKYFDYSEIAYSGKMTREGEGFYAGNSLTTNWGVMNTAFGISRIQFESTNPFWCTEFTTMTAVPNSIRKSAYASLMYGNQMVCGWTWQSMWAGEEQYLIGMLDWDGVPNRKYDEYKQIAREFKKIEKYFPYQLKAEVGLAFSFPSQIASKYFPEQHENQLQACWDLFYWRNMDTRVVEISKSSLKYKLLFVPGVAVMDEVTSAKIRDFVKNGGTVIMTSNSAIVDETGKVFSTTRPGLLNDLFGIRLGSFEETETMNEISRKSYRGKRLEFNYKGKAINTESTRFDIIDLKGAEVLGKLTSLDKDYPIMTSNNFGKGRAIYVGLPAKGEVLGALLDDLIIELNIKKGPDVPSGVMARQIDGNHFLYMNVSGQPKEIQMKEKSRSILFDKDYSGNFTIAPYEPEFIEIK
;
A
#
# COMPACT_ATOMS: atom_id res chain seq x y z
N MET A 1 39.66 -21.39 32.56
CA MET A 1 39.11 -20.04 32.66
C MET A 1 38.78 -19.35 31.32
N LYS A 2 39.60 -19.37 30.25
CA LYS A 2 39.25 -18.74 28.94
C LYS A 2 38.04 -19.40 28.24
N LYS A 3 37.88 -20.73 28.25
CA LYS A 3 36.75 -21.43 27.61
C LYS A 3 35.38 -21.15 28.31
N GLN A 4 35.37 -21.00 29.63
CA GLN A 4 34.13 -20.64 30.35
C GLN A 4 33.65 -19.21 30.08
N LYS A 5 34.59 -18.25 29.88
CA LYS A 5 34.22 -16.87 29.53
C LYS A 5 33.58 -16.78 28.13
N HIS A 6 34.03 -17.60 27.17
CA HIS A 6 33.45 -17.63 25.81
C HIS A 6 32.05 -18.27 25.80
N ILE A 7 31.80 -19.28 26.60
CA ILE A 7 30.47 -19.91 26.73
C ILE A 7 29.48 -18.95 27.38
N ILE A 8 29.89 -18.22 28.41
CA ILE A 8 29.04 -17.21 29.06
C ILE A 8 28.75 -16.05 28.15
N LEU A 9 29.72 -15.58 27.38
CA LEU A 9 29.52 -14.49 26.40
C LEU A 9 28.58 -14.92 25.24
N LEU A 10 28.74 -16.16 24.77
CA LEU A 10 27.86 -16.73 23.74
C LEU A 10 26.43 -16.94 24.26
N SER A 11 26.27 -17.37 25.49
CA SER A 11 24.98 -17.54 26.15
C SER A 11 24.28 -16.20 26.39
N ILE A 12 25.02 -15.15 26.73
CA ILE A 12 24.46 -13.79 26.89
C ILE A 12 24.06 -13.20 25.54
N VAL A 13 24.87 -13.40 24.49
CA VAL A 13 24.52 -12.95 23.11
C VAL A 13 23.31 -13.71 22.58
N ILE A 14 23.21 -15.01 22.83
CA ILE A 14 22.02 -15.82 22.45
C ILE A 14 20.79 -15.41 23.27
N LEU A 15 20.92 -15.09 24.54
CA LEU A 15 19.82 -14.57 25.36
C LEU A 15 19.39 -13.16 24.92
N PHE A 16 20.32 -12.30 24.49
CA PHE A 16 19.99 -10.99 23.90
C PHE A 16 19.30 -11.13 22.55
N PHE A 17 19.73 -12.06 21.69
CA PHE A 17 19.05 -12.37 20.42
C PHE A 17 17.68 -13.01 20.65
N LEU A 18 17.53 -13.90 21.62
CA LEU A 18 16.24 -14.49 21.99
C LEU A 18 15.30 -13.46 22.63
N SER A 19 15.81 -12.51 23.41
CA SER A 19 14.98 -11.45 23.99
C SER A 19 14.53 -10.40 22.95
N SER A 20 15.31 -10.17 21.89
CA SER A 20 14.88 -9.32 20.76
C SER A 20 13.86 -10.02 19.86
N LEU A 21 13.91 -11.35 19.75
CA LEU A 21 12.90 -12.15 19.04
C LEU A 21 11.59 -12.32 19.82
N MET A 22 11.60 -12.20 21.14
CA MET A 22 10.37 -12.31 21.97
C MET A 22 9.57 -11.01 22.09
N LYS A 23 10.08 -9.85 21.64
CA LYS A 23 9.35 -8.57 21.71
C LYS A 23 8.29 -8.37 20.60
N ALA A 24 8.04 -9.35 19.73
CA ALA A 24 7.26 -9.17 18.51
C ALA A 24 5.89 -9.89 18.49
N GLN A 25 5.39 -10.41 19.60
CA GLN A 25 4.17 -11.24 19.61
C GLN A 25 2.90 -10.54 20.12
N GLU A 26 2.95 -9.24 20.38
CA GLU A 26 1.77 -8.51 20.85
C GLU A 26 0.91 -8.03 19.67
N LEU A 27 -0.41 -8.27 19.74
CA LEU A 27 -1.37 -7.64 18.86
C LEU A 27 -1.89 -6.36 19.51
N TYR A 28 -1.72 -5.26 18.84
CA TYR A 28 -2.08 -3.94 19.35
C TYR A 28 -3.48 -3.52 18.93
N VAL A 29 -4.27 -3.10 19.89
CA VAL A 29 -5.55 -2.42 19.66
C VAL A 29 -5.53 -1.11 20.43
N GLY A 30 -5.94 -0.04 19.78
CA GLY A 30 -5.92 1.29 20.38
C GLY A 30 -6.61 2.36 19.54
N ALA A 31 -6.24 3.61 19.78
CA ALA A 31 -6.86 4.77 19.15
C ALA A 31 -5.84 5.84 18.79
N ASN A 32 -6.15 6.62 17.76
CA ASN A 32 -5.55 7.93 17.55
C ASN A 32 -6.13 8.89 18.59
N TYR A 33 -5.25 9.47 19.40
CA TYR A 33 -5.59 10.29 20.55
C TYR A 33 -5.01 11.69 20.42
N HIS A 34 -5.84 12.71 20.59
CA HIS A 34 -5.50 14.12 20.37
C HIS A 34 -5.56 14.93 21.70
N PRO A 35 -4.65 14.69 22.67
CA PRO A 35 -4.67 15.40 23.94
C PRO A 35 -4.37 16.91 23.78
N HIS A 36 -3.78 17.30 22.66
CA HIS A 36 -3.50 18.70 22.33
C HIS A 36 -4.77 19.51 22.03
N ASP A 37 -5.86 18.89 21.62
CA ASP A 37 -7.16 19.57 21.39
C ASP A 37 -7.77 20.09 22.68
N ASN A 38 -7.49 19.41 23.80
CA ASN A 38 -7.94 19.79 25.12
C ASN A 38 -6.95 19.32 26.16
N LYS A 39 -6.01 20.19 26.54
CA LYS A 39 -4.94 19.90 27.50
C LYS A 39 -5.45 19.77 28.95
N ASN A 40 -6.74 19.49 29.19
CA ASN A 40 -7.31 19.27 30.51
C ASN A 40 -6.89 17.91 31.06
N ILE A 41 -6.02 17.93 32.06
CA ILE A 41 -5.42 16.72 32.63
C ILE A 41 -6.44 15.76 33.27
N GLU A 42 -7.51 16.27 33.87
CA GLU A 42 -8.56 15.40 34.47
C GLU A 42 -9.38 14.68 33.40
N LYS A 43 -9.61 15.33 32.25
CA LYS A 43 -10.21 14.67 31.09
C LYS A 43 -9.25 13.61 30.53
N ILE A 44 -7.97 13.92 30.40
CA ILE A 44 -6.96 12.99 29.92
C ILE A 44 -6.90 11.73 30.80
N LYS A 45 -6.89 11.90 32.14
CA LYS A 45 -6.97 10.77 33.07
C LYS A 45 -8.24 9.94 32.88
N THR A 46 -9.38 10.58 32.68
CA THR A 46 -10.65 9.87 32.40
C THR A 46 -10.57 9.07 31.10
N ASP A 47 -10.04 9.66 30.03
CA ASP A 47 -9.85 9.00 28.75
C ASP A 47 -8.94 7.77 28.91
N ILE A 48 -7.82 7.89 29.65
CA ILE A 48 -6.89 6.79 29.91
C ILE A 48 -7.57 5.64 30.66
N GLU A 49 -8.38 5.94 31.67
CA GLU A 49 -9.13 4.88 32.40
C GLU A 49 -10.15 4.17 31.48
N LEU A 50 -10.80 4.87 30.54
CA LEU A 50 -11.65 4.25 29.53
C LEU A 50 -10.83 3.38 28.56
N MET A 51 -9.66 3.82 28.12
CA MET A 51 -8.74 3.04 27.28
C MET A 51 -8.28 1.75 27.98
N LYS A 52 -7.91 1.83 29.27
CA LYS A 52 -7.58 0.66 30.10
C LYS A 52 -8.76 -0.30 30.21
N ALA A 53 -9.96 0.22 30.47
CA ALA A 53 -11.18 -0.57 30.56
C ALA A 53 -11.55 -1.26 29.24
N ALA A 54 -11.13 -0.68 28.09
CA ALA A 54 -11.25 -1.30 26.78
C ALA A 54 -10.15 -2.34 26.49
N GLY A 55 -9.09 -2.39 27.30
CA GLY A 55 -7.93 -3.26 27.07
C GLY A 55 -6.98 -2.75 26.00
N PHE A 56 -6.99 -1.45 25.72
CA PHE A 56 -6.07 -0.86 24.76
C PHE A 56 -4.63 -0.94 25.22
N LYS A 57 -3.73 -1.20 24.29
CA LYS A 57 -2.30 -1.34 24.53
C LYS A 57 -1.47 -0.27 23.80
N VAL A 58 -2.07 0.50 22.94
CA VAL A 58 -1.38 1.53 22.16
C VAL A 58 -2.28 2.74 21.91
N VAL A 59 -1.67 3.90 21.87
CA VAL A 59 -2.26 5.11 21.29
C VAL A 59 -1.28 5.72 20.30
N ARG A 60 -1.79 6.39 19.27
CA ARG A 60 -1.02 7.22 18.37
C ARG A 60 -1.31 8.67 18.71
N MET A 61 -0.27 9.43 19.04
CA MET A 61 -0.35 10.83 19.49
C MET A 61 0.63 11.72 18.73
N GLY A 62 0.50 13.04 18.89
CA GLY A 62 1.36 14.01 18.24
C GLY A 62 0.98 14.34 16.80
N HIS A 63 -0.04 13.69 16.29
CA HIS A 63 -0.52 13.82 14.93
C HIS A 63 -0.91 15.26 14.59
N LEU A 64 -0.33 15.81 13.49
CA LEU A 64 -0.58 17.16 12.95
C LEU A 64 -0.45 18.31 13.97
N ALA A 65 0.37 18.16 15.01
CA ALA A 65 0.38 19.04 16.19
C ALA A 65 1.71 19.76 16.42
N TRP A 66 2.47 20.11 15.37
CA TRP A 66 3.77 20.78 15.51
C TRP A 66 3.71 22.03 16.37
N ASP A 67 2.74 22.92 16.14
CA ASP A 67 2.58 24.17 16.91
C ASP A 67 2.25 23.96 18.39
N SER A 68 1.68 22.80 18.76
CA SER A 68 1.43 22.44 20.16
C SER A 68 2.70 22.10 20.94
N TYR A 69 3.77 21.75 20.24
CA TYR A 69 5.10 21.47 20.80
C TYR A 69 6.09 22.61 20.57
N GLU A 70 5.95 23.37 19.50
CA GLU A 70 6.77 24.54 19.19
C GLU A 70 5.86 25.73 18.81
N PRO A 71 5.19 26.36 19.80
CA PRO A 71 4.25 27.46 19.56
C PRO A 71 4.91 28.70 18.97
N SER A 72 6.21 28.88 19.12
CA SER A 72 7.02 29.90 18.47
C SER A 72 8.43 29.37 18.23
N GLU A 73 9.13 29.98 17.29
CA GLU A 73 10.44 29.52 16.86
C GLU A 73 11.43 29.22 18.00
N GLY A 74 11.83 27.96 18.12
CA GLY A 74 12.82 27.50 19.09
C GLY A 74 12.33 27.46 20.54
N ILE A 75 11.08 27.77 20.78
CA ILE A 75 10.45 27.62 22.09
C ILE A 75 9.65 26.34 22.09
N TYR A 76 10.18 25.33 22.75
CA TYR A 76 9.55 24.01 22.87
C TYR A 76 8.75 23.91 24.16
N ASP A 77 7.49 23.53 24.07
CA ASP A 77 6.57 23.31 25.19
C ASP A 77 6.29 21.79 25.30
N PHE A 78 7.22 21.05 25.89
CA PHE A 78 7.08 19.61 26.10
C PHE A 78 6.44 19.23 27.44
N ASP A 79 6.45 20.12 28.44
CA ASP A 79 6.07 19.80 29.81
C ASP A 79 4.67 19.20 29.93
N TRP A 80 3.69 19.76 29.23
CA TRP A 80 2.31 19.23 29.23
C TRP A 80 2.21 17.84 28.61
N PHE A 81 3.05 17.55 27.62
CA PHE A 81 3.02 16.26 26.92
C PHE A 81 3.83 15.20 27.68
N ASP A 82 4.87 15.60 28.40
CA ASP A 82 5.60 14.73 29.31
C ASP A 82 4.67 14.14 30.36
N GLU A 83 3.78 14.96 30.97
CA GLU A 83 2.74 14.48 31.88
C GLU A 83 1.81 13.45 31.21
N VAL A 84 1.41 13.68 29.96
CA VAL A 84 0.58 12.72 29.23
C VAL A 84 1.33 11.43 28.96
N MET A 85 2.59 11.51 28.56
CA MET A 85 3.44 10.33 28.30
C MET A 85 3.67 9.51 29.58
N ASP A 86 3.87 10.17 30.72
CA ASP A 86 4.00 9.50 32.02
C ASP A 86 2.70 8.78 32.40
N LEU A 87 1.55 9.42 32.25
CA LEU A 87 0.24 8.81 32.50
C LEU A 87 -0.02 7.59 31.60
N MET A 88 0.39 7.64 30.32
CA MET A 88 0.31 6.48 29.43
C MET A 88 1.21 5.34 29.91
N PHE A 89 2.43 5.66 30.36
CA PHE A 89 3.33 4.64 30.93
C PHE A 89 2.74 3.97 32.18
N GLU A 90 2.21 4.76 33.13
CA GLU A 90 1.56 4.27 34.35
C GLU A 90 0.34 3.39 34.02
N ALA A 91 -0.33 3.67 32.91
CA ALA A 91 -1.48 2.91 32.44
C ALA A 91 -1.11 1.62 31.65
N ASP A 92 0.18 1.33 31.43
CA ASP A 92 0.67 0.23 30.57
C ASP A 92 0.16 0.38 29.12
N ILE A 93 0.05 1.62 28.63
CA ILE A 93 -0.32 1.96 27.28
C ILE A 93 0.92 2.50 26.53
N LYS A 94 1.27 1.89 25.42
CA LYS A 94 2.39 2.33 24.58
C LYS A 94 1.97 3.47 23.65
N VAL A 95 2.94 4.25 23.24
CA VAL A 95 2.73 5.43 22.38
C VAL A 95 3.48 5.30 21.07
N ILE A 96 2.76 5.42 19.96
CA ILE A 96 3.34 5.85 18.69
C ILE A 96 3.33 7.37 18.71
N LEU A 97 4.51 7.96 18.74
CA LEU A 97 4.66 9.40 18.73
C LEU A 97 4.91 9.88 17.30
N ASP A 98 3.91 10.51 16.70
CA ASP A 98 4.08 11.10 15.38
C ASP A 98 4.97 12.33 15.41
N ILE A 99 5.94 12.36 14.52
CA ILE A 99 6.72 13.56 14.24
C ILE A 99 5.93 14.38 13.22
N ALA A 100 5.14 15.29 13.72
CA ALA A 100 4.23 16.10 12.92
C ALA A 100 4.99 17.21 12.20
N ILE A 101 5.75 16.85 11.17
CA ILE A 101 6.42 17.84 10.30
C ILE A 101 5.45 18.60 9.40
N ARG A 102 4.21 18.11 9.25
CA ARG A 102 3.11 18.77 8.53
C ARG A 102 1.83 18.70 9.36
N PRO A 103 0.98 19.72 9.37
CA PRO A 103 1.21 21.06 8.80
C PRO A 103 2.29 21.84 9.56
N ALA A 104 3.02 22.68 8.83
CA ALA A 104 3.95 23.60 9.44
C ALA A 104 3.21 24.71 10.21
N PRO A 105 3.74 25.19 11.35
CA PRO A 105 3.12 26.27 12.11
C PRO A 105 2.99 27.57 11.29
N ILE A 106 1.94 28.33 11.55
CA ILE A 106 1.67 29.62 10.85
C ILE A 106 2.84 30.59 10.99
N TRP A 107 3.54 30.60 12.15
CA TRP A 107 4.70 31.46 12.34
C TRP A 107 5.83 31.14 11.35
N LEU A 108 5.98 29.90 10.92
CA LEU A 108 6.99 29.50 9.93
C LEU A 108 6.62 29.98 8.53
N HIS A 109 5.36 29.86 8.13
CA HIS A 109 4.85 30.43 6.87
C HIS A 109 4.96 31.95 6.84
N HIS A 110 4.71 32.61 7.98
CA HIS A 110 4.88 34.05 8.09
C HIS A 110 6.35 34.49 7.95
N LYS A 111 7.26 33.74 8.55
CA LYS A 111 8.70 34.00 8.48
C LYS A 111 9.29 33.73 7.11
N TYR A 112 8.87 32.66 6.48
CA TYR A 112 9.34 32.20 5.16
C TYR A 112 8.17 31.94 4.22
N PRO A 113 7.60 32.98 3.58
CA PRO A 113 6.46 32.81 2.67
C PRO A 113 6.71 31.84 1.52
N SER A 114 7.98 31.59 1.14
CA SER A 114 8.37 30.63 0.11
C SER A 114 7.98 29.17 0.41
N ILE A 115 7.75 28.85 1.69
CA ILE A 115 7.33 27.50 2.06
C ILE A 115 5.85 27.23 1.75
N SER A 116 5.05 28.30 1.53
CA SER A 116 3.67 28.15 1.14
C SER A 116 3.56 27.70 -0.32
N ILE A 117 2.65 26.76 -0.57
CA ILE A 117 2.41 26.26 -1.92
C ILE A 117 1.97 27.38 -2.86
N THR A 118 2.54 27.41 -4.04
CA THR A 118 2.02 28.17 -5.18
C THR A 118 1.24 27.23 -6.09
N ASP A 119 0.00 27.55 -6.43
CA ASP A 119 -0.82 26.74 -7.33
C ASP A 119 -0.37 26.84 -8.80
N GLU A 120 -0.98 26.06 -9.68
CA GLU A 120 -0.69 26.04 -11.11
C GLU A 120 -1.02 27.35 -11.84
N ASN A 121 -1.76 28.26 -11.19
CA ASN A 121 -2.10 29.59 -11.72
C ASN A 121 -1.15 30.68 -11.20
N GLY A 122 -0.20 30.32 -10.34
CA GLY A 122 0.76 31.24 -9.75
C GLY A 122 0.28 31.92 -8.47
N ASN A 123 -0.82 31.50 -7.88
CA ASN A 123 -1.31 32.04 -6.62
C ASN A 123 -0.62 31.37 -5.43
N VAL A 124 -0.05 32.14 -4.53
CA VAL A 124 0.43 31.62 -3.26
C VAL A 124 -0.76 31.32 -2.35
N LEU A 125 -0.87 30.09 -1.89
CA LEU A 125 -1.99 29.65 -1.09
C LEU A 125 -1.71 29.92 0.39
N TYR A 126 -2.66 30.56 1.07
CA TYR A 126 -2.56 30.76 2.51
C TYR A 126 -2.71 29.41 3.25
N PRO A 127 -1.91 29.13 4.29
CA PRO A 127 -1.94 27.86 5.02
C PRO A 127 -3.15 27.76 5.96
N ASN A 128 -4.35 27.71 5.41
CA ASN A 128 -5.62 27.55 6.13
C ASN A 128 -6.20 26.12 5.98
N HIS A 129 -5.38 25.19 5.53
CA HIS A 129 -5.68 23.79 5.35
C HIS A 129 -4.43 22.96 5.63
N ARG A 130 -4.56 21.68 6.03
CA ARG A 130 -3.40 20.80 6.22
C ARG A 130 -2.64 20.56 4.90
N TYR A 131 -1.32 20.27 4.99
CA TYR A 131 -0.45 19.94 3.85
C TYR A 131 -0.30 21.07 2.81
N MET A 132 -0.07 22.29 3.29
CA MET A 132 0.11 23.48 2.44
C MET A 132 1.58 23.90 2.29
N GLU A 133 2.51 23.00 2.58
CA GLU A 133 3.96 23.23 2.52
C GLU A 133 4.54 22.77 1.21
N ASP A 134 5.43 23.60 0.61
CA ASP A 134 6.39 23.16 -0.41
C ASP A 134 7.48 22.31 0.27
N ILE A 135 7.29 20.99 0.27
CA ILE A 135 8.15 20.04 0.98
C ILE A 135 9.60 20.04 0.49
N GLY A 136 9.86 20.54 -0.71
CA GLY A 136 11.20 20.71 -1.27
C GLY A 136 11.86 22.03 -0.87
N ASP A 137 11.14 22.99 -0.25
CA ASP A 137 11.72 24.28 0.15
C ASP A 137 12.82 24.08 1.20
N PRO A 138 14.04 24.64 1.01
CA PRO A 138 15.15 24.46 1.95
C PRO A 138 14.88 24.98 3.37
N ASN A 139 14.09 26.07 3.50
CA ASN A 139 13.73 26.61 4.83
C ASN A 139 12.76 25.65 5.52
N TYR A 140 11.74 25.17 4.81
CA TYR A 140 10.83 24.18 5.36
C TYR A 140 11.62 22.95 5.85
N GLN A 141 12.44 22.33 5.00
CA GLN A 141 13.22 21.15 5.37
C GLN A 141 14.12 21.40 6.58
N LYS A 142 14.80 22.55 6.62
CA LYS A 142 15.65 22.94 7.76
C LYS A 142 14.87 22.92 9.08
N TYR A 143 13.67 23.50 9.11
CA TYR A 143 12.87 23.60 10.32
C TYR A 143 12.17 22.28 10.67
N ALA A 144 11.70 21.53 9.69
CA ALA A 144 11.14 20.19 9.89
C ALA A 144 12.18 19.24 10.52
N LEU A 145 13.41 19.23 10.01
CA LEU A 145 14.50 18.41 10.56
C LEU A 145 14.95 18.89 11.95
N ARG A 146 14.95 20.20 12.22
CA ARG A 146 15.23 20.75 13.56
C ARG A 146 14.16 20.31 14.57
N PHE A 147 12.88 20.39 14.18
CA PHE A 147 11.77 19.91 15.02
C PHE A 147 11.89 18.40 15.27
N THR A 148 12.14 17.61 14.21
CA THR A 148 12.40 16.17 14.33
C THR A 148 13.52 15.88 15.33
N ASP A 149 14.64 16.60 15.24
CA ASP A 149 15.80 16.43 16.13
C ASP A 149 15.43 16.71 17.60
N ALA A 150 14.69 17.80 17.86
CA ALA A 150 14.24 18.15 19.20
C ALA A 150 13.30 17.09 19.80
N MET A 151 12.27 16.70 19.07
CA MET A 151 11.29 15.69 19.48
C MET A 151 11.95 14.34 19.77
N THR A 152 12.80 13.88 18.86
CA THR A 152 13.41 12.57 18.99
C THR A 152 14.43 12.50 20.11
N LYS A 153 15.23 13.55 20.34
CA LYS A 153 16.15 13.62 21.49
C LYS A 153 15.41 13.63 22.82
N HIS A 154 14.29 14.35 22.90
CA HIS A 154 13.52 14.45 24.12
C HIS A 154 12.86 13.12 24.49
N TYR A 155 12.21 12.45 23.54
CA TYR A 155 11.40 11.26 23.81
C TYR A 155 12.10 9.92 23.54
N ALA A 156 13.34 9.88 23.01
CA ALA A 156 14.02 8.64 22.60
C ALA A 156 14.06 7.55 23.69
N ASN A 157 14.14 7.93 24.95
CA ASN A 157 14.27 7.01 26.08
C ASN A 157 13.01 6.94 26.96
N HIS A 158 11.91 7.57 26.52
CA HIS A 158 10.68 7.54 27.31
C HIS A 158 10.08 6.15 27.36
N PRO A 159 9.75 5.58 28.55
CA PRO A 159 9.36 4.18 28.68
C PRO A 159 8.00 3.85 28.03
N ALA A 160 7.13 4.84 27.82
CA ALA A 160 5.89 4.66 27.06
C ALA A 160 6.12 4.59 25.55
N LEU A 161 7.23 5.10 25.01
CA LEU A 161 7.49 5.14 23.58
C LEU A 161 7.57 3.74 23.00
N LEU A 162 6.72 3.44 22.02
CA LEU A 162 6.77 2.24 21.18
C LEU A 162 7.50 2.52 19.88
N ALA A 163 7.12 3.60 19.20
CA ALA A 163 7.64 3.97 17.89
C ALA A 163 7.56 5.47 17.66
N PHE A 164 8.39 5.97 16.74
CA PHE A 164 8.16 7.25 16.08
C PHE A 164 7.39 7.04 14.78
N GLY A 165 6.31 7.80 14.59
CA GLY A 165 5.62 7.94 13.32
C GLY A 165 6.34 8.98 12.44
N ILE A 166 6.64 8.60 11.20
CA ILE A 166 7.40 9.44 10.27
C ILE A 166 6.43 10.09 9.30
N ASP A 167 6.01 11.30 9.58
CA ASP A 167 5.01 12.03 8.79
C ASP A 167 3.64 11.33 8.75
N ASN A 168 2.65 12.00 8.20
CA ASN A 168 1.32 11.45 7.98
C ASN A 168 0.89 11.65 6.53
N GLU A 169 0.33 10.57 5.92
CA GLU A 169 -0.24 10.62 4.58
C GLU A 169 0.68 11.28 3.54
N SER A 170 1.93 10.84 3.52
CA SER A 170 3.01 11.49 2.76
C SER A 170 2.73 11.65 1.27
N GLY A 171 1.83 10.82 0.71
CA GLY A 171 1.35 10.92 -0.66
C GLY A 171 0.24 11.95 -0.86
N ASP A 172 -0.29 12.55 0.22
CA ASP A 172 -1.31 13.59 0.16
C ASP A 172 -0.69 14.99 0.19
N GLY A 173 -1.48 15.97 -0.19
CA GLY A 173 -1.08 17.35 -0.26
C GLY A 173 -1.06 17.91 -1.68
N ARG A 174 -0.61 19.14 -1.79
CA ARG A 174 -0.54 19.85 -3.07
C ARG A 174 0.91 20.01 -3.50
N ILE A 175 1.11 20.12 -4.80
CA ILE A 175 2.43 20.37 -5.39
C ILE A 175 2.60 21.87 -5.55
N SER A 176 3.78 22.38 -5.18
CA SER A 176 4.11 23.77 -5.41
C SER A 176 4.59 24.00 -6.85
N TYR A 177 3.98 24.95 -7.52
CA TYR A 177 4.37 25.42 -8.85
C TYR A 177 5.19 26.72 -8.77
N SER A 178 5.84 26.98 -7.64
CA SER A 178 6.73 28.13 -7.42
C SER A 178 7.95 28.09 -8.34
N GLU A 179 8.57 29.26 -8.57
CA GLU A 179 9.82 29.33 -9.34
C GLU A 179 10.95 28.51 -8.66
N THR A 180 11.02 28.49 -7.35
CA THR A 180 11.99 27.67 -6.61
C THR A 180 11.77 26.18 -6.83
N SER A 181 10.52 25.70 -6.85
CA SER A 181 10.17 24.34 -7.20
C SER A 181 10.52 24.02 -8.66
N ARG A 182 10.27 24.96 -9.59
CA ARG A 182 10.67 24.81 -11.01
C ARG A 182 12.19 24.63 -11.14
N GLN A 183 13.00 25.40 -10.40
CA GLN A 183 14.46 25.28 -10.45
C GLN A 183 14.93 23.94 -9.87
N ARG A 184 14.25 23.40 -8.85
CA ARG A 184 14.53 22.04 -8.36
C ARG A 184 14.22 20.98 -9.40
N PHE A 185 13.08 21.10 -10.10
CA PHE A 185 12.74 20.21 -11.22
C PHE A 185 13.78 20.28 -12.34
N ILE A 186 14.21 21.46 -12.74
CA ILE A 186 15.29 21.64 -13.72
C ILE A 186 16.60 20.97 -13.24
N THR A 187 16.95 21.12 -11.98
CA THR A 187 18.13 20.48 -11.39
C THR A 187 18.01 18.96 -11.43
N TRP A 188 16.84 18.42 -11.08
CA TRP A 188 16.55 17.00 -11.20
C TRP A 188 16.71 16.48 -12.64
N LEU A 189 16.20 17.22 -13.62
CA LEU A 189 16.36 16.90 -15.05
C LEU A 189 17.82 16.95 -15.52
N LYS A 190 18.58 17.94 -15.06
CA LYS A 190 20.03 18.01 -15.34
C LYS A 190 20.77 16.78 -14.83
N ASN A 191 20.46 16.35 -13.63
CA ASN A 191 21.06 15.13 -13.04
C ASN A 191 20.68 13.87 -13.83
N LYS A 192 19.43 13.77 -14.29
CA LYS A 192 18.95 12.62 -15.05
C LYS A 192 19.48 12.57 -16.47
N TYR A 193 19.46 13.68 -17.19
CA TYR A 193 19.74 13.70 -18.63
C TYR A 193 21.13 14.20 -18.99
N THR A 194 21.79 14.92 -18.10
CA THR A 194 23.13 15.53 -18.26
C THR A 194 23.23 16.59 -19.37
N SER A 195 22.49 16.46 -20.45
CA SER A 195 22.48 17.43 -21.57
C SER A 195 21.08 17.71 -22.09
N ILE A 196 20.89 18.90 -22.67
CA ILE A 196 19.64 19.30 -23.34
C ILE A 196 19.32 18.39 -24.52
N ASP A 197 20.34 17.92 -25.26
CA ASP A 197 20.11 17.03 -26.38
C ASP A 197 19.57 15.67 -25.94
N ASN A 198 20.07 15.12 -24.83
CA ASN A 198 19.53 13.89 -24.24
C ASN A 198 18.08 14.08 -23.78
N LEU A 199 17.77 15.20 -23.11
CA LEU A 199 16.41 15.54 -22.71
C LEU A 199 15.49 15.67 -23.94
N ASN A 200 15.90 16.42 -24.97
CA ASN A 200 15.11 16.57 -26.19
C ASN A 200 14.85 15.24 -26.89
N LYS A 201 15.84 14.34 -26.91
CA LYS A 201 15.67 12.98 -27.43
C LYS A 201 14.69 12.17 -26.57
N ALA A 202 14.82 12.23 -25.25
CA ALA A 202 13.94 11.53 -24.33
C ALA A 202 12.49 12.01 -24.42
N TRP A 203 12.25 13.30 -24.47
CA TRP A 203 10.92 13.89 -24.55
C TRP A 203 10.38 14.01 -25.99
N ALA A 204 11.11 13.57 -27.00
CA ALA A 204 10.72 13.69 -28.41
C ALA A 204 10.29 15.11 -28.82
N THR A 205 10.95 16.13 -28.31
CA THR A 205 10.58 17.55 -28.43
C THR A 205 10.58 18.10 -29.86
N HIS A 206 11.22 17.37 -30.80
CA HIS A 206 11.16 17.69 -32.24
C HIS A 206 9.75 17.64 -32.81
N ARG A 207 8.81 16.95 -32.16
CA ARG A 207 7.42 16.91 -32.58
C ARG A 207 6.71 18.19 -32.20
N TRP A 208 6.03 18.79 -33.20
CA TRP A 208 5.20 19.98 -33.02
C TRP A 208 5.95 21.20 -32.47
N SER A 209 7.24 21.35 -32.85
CA SER A 209 8.06 22.54 -32.51
C SER A 209 8.23 22.75 -30.99
N ARG A 210 8.47 21.68 -30.25
CA ARG A 210 8.66 21.71 -28.79
C ARG A 210 10.14 21.66 -28.35
N ARG A 211 11.10 21.82 -29.29
CA ARG A 211 12.53 21.74 -28.98
C ARG A 211 12.93 22.76 -27.94
N ILE A 212 13.69 22.29 -26.94
CA ILE A 212 14.27 23.07 -25.86
C ILE A 212 15.74 23.34 -26.19
N ASN A 213 16.19 24.59 -26.12
CA ASN A 213 17.57 24.98 -26.40
C ASN A 213 18.37 25.26 -25.12
N GLN A 214 17.70 25.70 -24.05
CA GLN A 214 18.30 26.04 -22.76
C GLN A 214 17.45 25.49 -21.62
N TRP A 215 18.07 25.19 -20.49
CA TRP A 215 17.40 24.60 -19.32
C TRP A 215 16.30 25.52 -18.74
N ASP A 216 16.47 26.82 -18.81
CA ASP A 216 15.52 27.80 -18.30
C ASP A 216 14.24 27.93 -19.17
N GLU A 217 14.24 27.40 -20.39
CA GLU A 217 13.03 27.27 -21.22
C GLU A 217 12.06 26.20 -20.72
N ILE A 218 12.48 25.37 -19.74
CA ILE A 218 11.62 24.31 -19.19
C ILE A 218 10.64 24.90 -18.20
N GLY A 219 9.35 24.87 -18.56
CA GLY A 219 8.24 25.21 -17.67
C GLY A 219 7.65 23.97 -16.98
N PHE A 220 6.86 24.17 -15.93
CA PHE A 220 6.02 23.11 -15.39
C PHE A 220 4.97 22.63 -16.38
N PRO A 221 4.48 21.37 -16.24
CA PRO A 221 3.22 20.97 -16.84
C PRO A 221 2.06 21.85 -16.33
N PRO A 222 0.95 21.97 -17.08
CA PRO A 222 -0.20 22.78 -16.63
C PRO A 222 -0.97 22.21 -15.44
N GLY A 223 -0.54 21.11 -14.89
CA GLY A 223 -1.08 20.44 -13.71
C GLY A 223 -0.62 18.98 -13.67
N ILE A 224 -0.44 18.42 -12.48
CA ILE A 224 0.07 17.05 -12.32
C ILE A 224 -0.81 15.98 -12.96
N ASN A 225 -2.11 16.27 -13.08
CA ASN A 225 -3.09 15.42 -13.74
C ASN A 225 -3.28 15.73 -15.24
N SER A 226 -2.54 16.69 -15.79
CA SER A 226 -2.64 17.03 -17.20
C SER A 226 -2.14 15.91 -18.11
N ASN A 227 -2.58 15.94 -19.35
CA ASN A 227 -2.12 15.04 -20.42
C ASN A 227 -1.18 15.78 -21.38
N ASP A 228 -0.41 16.73 -20.89
CA ASP A 228 0.68 17.34 -21.66
C ASP A 228 1.69 16.24 -22.08
N MET A 229 2.74 16.59 -22.76
CA MET A 229 3.75 15.62 -23.23
C MET A 229 3.94 14.45 -22.25
N PRO A 230 3.56 13.21 -22.59
CA PRO A 230 3.57 12.08 -21.65
C PRO A 230 4.92 11.86 -20.98
N GLU A 231 6.00 12.08 -21.72
CA GLU A 231 7.37 11.91 -21.25
C GLU A 231 7.73 12.94 -20.17
N LYS A 232 7.35 14.21 -20.40
CA LYS A 232 7.53 15.31 -19.43
C LYS A 232 6.69 15.06 -18.17
N MET A 233 5.43 14.61 -18.38
CA MET A 233 4.54 14.29 -17.26
C MET A 233 5.07 13.14 -16.41
N LEU A 234 5.62 12.09 -17.01
CA LEU A 234 6.21 10.97 -16.30
C LEU A 234 7.40 11.43 -15.44
N ASP A 235 8.25 12.30 -15.99
CA ASP A 235 9.38 12.85 -15.27
C ASP A 235 8.95 13.79 -14.14
N PHE A 236 7.95 14.61 -14.38
CA PHE A 236 7.44 15.51 -13.34
C PHE A 236 6.86 14.74 -12.15
N ARG A 237 6.12 13.67 -12.40
CA ARG A 237 5.55 12.81 -11.36
C ARG A 237 6.63 12.04 -10.59
N ARG A 238 7.71 11.61 -11.29
CA ARG A 238 8.89 11.03 -10.62
C ARG A 238 9.58 12.04 -9.73
N PHE A 239 9.79 13.27 -10.22
CA PHE A 239 10.38 14.35 -9.43
C PHE A 239 9.59 14.60 -8.14
N VAL A 240 8.26 14.67 -8.22
CA VAL A 240 7.40 14.84 -7.03
C VAL A 240 7.59 13.70 -6.03
N SER A 241 7.59 12.45 -6.50
CA SER A 241 7.84 11.29 -5.65
C SER A 241 9.22 11.33 -5.00
N ASP A 242 10.24 11.72 -5.75
CA ASP A 242 11.61 11.80 -5.25
C ASP A 242 11.76 12.89 -4.16
N GLU A 243 11.06 14.04 -4.28
CA GLU A 243 11.06 15.07 -3.24
C GLU A 243 10.43 14.55 -1.93
N ILE A 244 9.31 13.82 -2.03
CA ILE A 244 8.65 13.21 -0.86
C ILE A 244 9.61 12.19 -0.20
N ASN A 245 10.14 11.26 -0.98
CA ASN A 245 11.04 10.23 -0.46
C ASN A 245 12.32 10.81 0.17
N GLN A 246 12.91 11.84 -0.45
CA GLN A 246 14.10 12.49 0.11
C GLN A 246 13.82 13.13 1.46
N LEU A 247 12.67 13.80 1.65
CA LEU A 247 12.31 14.37 2.95
C LEU A 247 12.12 13.25 3.99
N LEU A 248 11.37 12.20 3.67
CA LEU A 248 11.14 11.08 4.58
C LEU A 248 12.44 10.39 4.98
N PHE A 249 13.36 10.16 4.05
CA PHE A 249 14.66 9.59 4.37
C PHE A 249 15.49 10.49 5.30
N LYS A 250 15.46 11.81 5.12
CA LYS A 250 16.15 12.74 6.02
C LYS A 250 15.55 12.69 7.44
N VAL A 251 14.22 12.65 7.54
CA VAL A 251 13.53 12.50 8.84
C VAL A 251 13.89 11.18 9.49
N LEU A 252 13.82 10.06 8.75
CA LEU A 252 14.22 8.73 9.23
C LEU A 252 15.68 8.70 9.72
N ASP A 253 16.60 9.33 9.00
CA ASP A 253 18.02 9.36 9.38
C ASP A 253 18.23 10.12 10.70
N VAL A 254 17.47 11.20 10.95
CA VAL A 254 17.49 11.91 12.25
C VAL A 254 16.93 11.02 13.36
N VAL A 255 15.78 10.39 13.12
CA VAL A 255 15.15 9.48 14.11
C VAL A 255 16.08 8.31 14.45
N ASN A 256 16.60 7.62 13.45
CA ASN A 256 17.48 6.48 13.65
C ASN A 256 18.81 6.86 14.33
N THR A 257 19.26 8.10 14.15
CA THR A 257 20.45 8.62 14.84
C THR A 257 20.18 8.90 16.32
N ASN A 258 19.07 9.56 16.64
CA ASN A 258 18.74 9.98 18.00
C ASN A 258 18.10 8.85 18.83
N ALA A 259 17.38 7.94 18.19
CA ALA A 259 16.64 6.87 18.85
C ALA A 259 16.83 5.50 18.13
N PRO A 260 18.06 4.95 18.10
CA PRO A 260 18.39 3.76 17.30
C PRO A 260 17.66 2.49 17.75
N ASN A 261 17.08 2.47 18.93
CA ASN A 261 16.32 1.34 19.47
C ASN A 261 14.80 1.51 19.35
N ALA A 262 14.32 2.68 18.95
CA ALA A 262 12.91 2.91 18.75
C ALA A 262 12.43 2.26 17.43
N LEU A 263 11.18 1.78 17.44
CA LEU A 263 10.55 1.38 16.21
C LEU A 263 10.18 2.64 15.39
N THR A 264 10.08 2.47 14.09
CA THR A 264 9.67 3.53 13.16
C THR A 264 8.58 3.00 12.24
N ASN A 265 7.58 3.84 11.97
CA ASN A 265 6.55 3.57 10.98
C ASN A 265 6.12 4.86 10.29
N THR A 266 5.34 4.77 9.23
CA THR A 266 4.60 5.91 8.66
C THR A 266 3.17 5.50 8.43
N ASN A 267 2.26 6.48 8.39
CA ASN A 267 0.92 6.31 7.90
C ASN A 267 0.92 6.71 6.41
N ALA A 268 1.30 5.79 5.53
CA ALA A 268 1.28 6.03 4.10
C ALA A 268 -0.17 6.07 3.60
N TRP A 269 -0.52 7.00 2.73
CA TRP A 269 -1.84 7.01 2.13
C TRP A 269 -1.81 6.47 0.71
N TYR A 270 -1.99 5.15 0.60
CA TYR A 270 -2.06 4.46 -0.68
C TYR A 270 -3.23 4.95 -1.56
N PHE A 271 -4.37 5.25 -0.94
CA PHE A 271 -5.57 5.72 -1.63
C PHE A 271 -5.55 7.22 -1.96
N SER A 272 -4.45 7.92 -1.70
CA SER A 272 -4.32 9.33 -2.04
C SER A 272 -4.69 9.58 -3.50
N PRO A 273 -5.51 10.60 -3.79
CA PRO A 273 -5.84 10.97 -5.18
C PRO A 273 -4.62 11.35 -6.00
N LEU A 274 -3.52 11.74 -5.38
CA LEU A 274 -2.30 12.11 -6.09
C LEU A 274 -1.50 10.91 -6.59
N LYS A 275 -1.50 9.76 -5.93
CA LYS A 275 -0.83 8.49 -6.33
C LYS A 275 0.63 8.63 -6.84
N TYR A 276 1.29 9.74 -6.52
CA TYR A 276 2.61 10.09 -7.05
C TYR A 276 3.72 9.91 -6.03
N PHE A 277 3.49 9.04 -5.06
CA PHE A 277 4.44 8.66 -4.03
C PHE A 277 4.85 7.19 -4.20
N ASP A 278 6.12 6.95 -4.52
CA ASP A 278 6.67 5.59 -4.60
C ASP A 278 7.05 5.09 -3.21
N TYR A 279 6.09 4.54 -2.49
CA TYR A 279 6.34 3.95 -1.18
C TYR A 279 7.32 2.75 -1.23
N SER A 280 7.49 2.13 -2.39
CA SER A 280 8.43 1.01 -2.52
C SER A 280 9.88 1.42 -2.22
N GLU A 281 10.26 2.69 -2.40
CA GLU A 281 11.57 3.22 -2.00
C GLU A 281 11.78 3.03 -0.49
N ILE A 282 10.78 3.34 0.32
CA ILE A 282 10.80 3.16 1.77
C ILE A 282 10.79 1.66 2.12
N ALA A 283 9.85 0.89 1.57
CA ALA A 283 9.65 -0.52 1.91
C ALA A 283 10.89 -1.39 1.60
N TYR A 284 11.58 -1.12 0.49
CA TYR A 284 12.81 -1.86 0.12
C TYR A 284 14.09 -1.25 0.71
N SER A 285 14.04 -0.08 1.35
CA SER A 285 15.24 0.55 1.95
C SER A 285 15.77 -0.19 3.17
N GLY A 286 14.91 -0.93 3.88
CA GLY A 286 15.21 -1.53 5.17
C GLY A 286 15.45 -0.52 6.32
N LYS A 287 15.18 0.77 6.10
CA LYS A 287 15.36 1.83 7.11
C LYS A 287 14.18 1.94 8.08
N MET A 288 12.99 1.55 7.65
CA MET A 288 11.78 1.54 8.48
C MET A 288 11.59 0.17 9.13
N THR A 289 11.10 0.13 10.35
CA THR A 289 10.94 -1.12 11.11
C THR A 289 9.54 -1.70 11.04
N ARG A 290 8.55 -0.88 10.67
CA ARG A 290 7.13 -1.26 10.52
C ARG A 290 6.54 -0.55 9.31
N GLU A 291 5.90 -1.32 8.44
CA GLU A 291 5.10 -0.72 7.38
C GLU A 291 3.75 -0.29 7.96
N GLY A 292 3.20 0.83 7.50
CA GLY A 292 1.96 1.33 8.05
C GLY A 292 1.10 2.11 7.06
N GLU A 293 -0.21 2.03 7.26
CA GLU A 293 -1.23 2.67 6.42
C GLU A 293 -2.52 2.92 7.20
N GLY A 294 -3.28 3.91 6.77
CA GLY A 294 -4.64 4.16 7.20
C GLY A 294 -5.67 3.41 6.36
N PHE A 295 -6.60 2.70 7.00
CA PHE A 295 -7.66 1.97 6.30
C PHE A 295 -9.05 2.32 6.82
N TYR A 296 -9.85 2.88 5.93
CA TYR A 296 -11.23 3.24 6.17
C TYR A 296 -12.15 2.28 5.42
N ALA A 297 -12.46 1.13 6.06
CA ALA A 297 -13.43 0.16 5.53
C ALA A 297 -14.79 0.85 5.44
N GLY A 298 -15.23 1.17 4.23
CA GLY A 298 -16.46 1.92 4.00
C GLY A 298 -17.72 1.25 4.55
N ASN A 299 -18.80 2.02 4.61
CA ASN A 299 -20.09 1.69 5.22
C ASN A 299 -20.87 0.53 4.56
N SER A 300 -20.30 -0.20 3.61
CA SER A 300 -21.03 -1.23 2.88
C SER A 300 -21.01 -2.57 3.60
N LEU A 301 -22.16 -2.95 4.19
CA LEU A 301 -22.43 -4.32 4.63
C LEU A 301 -22.57 -5.29 3.46
N THR A 302 -23.10 -4.81 2.35
CA THR A 302 -23.52 -5.66 1.23
C THR A 302 -22.39 -5.98 0.28
N THR A 303 -21.32 -5.21 0.31
CA THR A 303 -20.11 -5.46 -0.50
C THR A 303 -18.93 -5.78 0.41
N ASN A 304 -18.13 -6.78 0.04
CA ASN A 304 -16.86 -7.06 0.69
C ASN A 304 -15.79 -6.04 0.34
N TRP A 305 -16.15 -4.96 -0.33
CA TRP A 305 -15.25 -3.98 -0.90
C TRP A 305 -14.31 -3.37 0.15
N GLY A 306 -14.84 -2.95 1.30
CA GLY A 306 -13.99 -2.37 2.37
C GLY A 306 -12.96 -3.35 2.94
N VAL A 307 -13.36 -4.63 3.10
CA VAL A 307 -12.44 -5.69 3.57
C VAL A 307 -11.38 -6.01 2.52
N MET A 308 -11.80 -6.13 1.26
CA MET A 308 -10.91 -6.37 0.14
C MET A 308 -9.91 -5.23 -0.04
N ASN A 309 -10.37 -3.98 0.04
CA ASN A 309 -9.50 -2.81 -0.07
C ASN A 309 -8.47 -2.74 1.06
N THR A 310 -8.87 -3.02 2.31
CA THR A 310 -7.94 -3.11 3.43
C THR A 310 -6.86 -4.17 3.16
N ALA A 311 -7.25 -5.36 2.76
CA ALA A 311 -6.34 -6.46 2.48
C ALA A 311 -5.42 -6.19 1.27
N PHE A 312 -5.98 -5.59 0.20
CA PHE A 312 -5.21 -5.19 -0.97
C PHE A 312 -4.25 -4.04 -0.65
N GLY A 313 -4.70 -3.04 0.11
CA GLY A 313 -3.84 -1.93 0.55
C GLY A 313 -2.66 -2.40 1.39
N ILE A 314 -2.88 -3.31 2.36
CA ILE A 314 -1.78 -3.95 3.11
C ILE A 314 -0.79 -4.61 2.15
N SER A 315 -1.29 -5.39 1.19
CA SER A 315 -0.44 -6.08 0.21
C SER A 315 0.37 -5.09 -0.65
N ARG A 316 -0.22 -3.93 -0.98
CA ARG A 316 0.38 -2.87 -1.79
C ARG A 316 1.48 -2.08 -1.07
N ILE A 317 1.36 -1.92 0.24
CA ILE A 317 2.34 -1.18 1.05
C ILE A 317 3.43 -2.12 1.59
N GLN A 318 3.05 -3.30 2.04
CA GLN A 318 4.00 -4.24 2.63
C GLN A 318 5.01 -4.79 1.61
N PHE A 319 4.64 -4.91 0.33
CA PHE A 319 5.49 -5.53 -0.69
C PHE A 319 6.07 -6.87 -0.22
N GLU A 320 7.40 -7.03 -0.32
CA GLU A 320 8.16 -8.19 0.17
C GLU A 320 8.71 -8.00 1.60
N SER A 321 8.35 -6.91 2.29
CA SER A 321 8.77 -6.70 3.67
C SER A 321 8.28 -7.84 4.57
N THR A 322 9.15 -8.30 5.43
CA THR A 322 8.83 -9.26 6.50
C THR A 322 8.49 -8.58 7.81
N ASN A 323 8.61 -7.25 7.87
CA ASN A 323 8.19 -6.46 9.02
C ASN A 323 6.68 -6.62 9.26
N PRO A 324 6.23 -6.68 10.51
CA PRO A 324 4.80 -6.60 10.81
C PRO A 324 4.20 -5.32 10.23
N PHE A 325 2.96 -5.44 9.73
CA PHE A 325 2.19 -4.31 9.23
C PHE A 325 1.37 -3.68 10.37
N TRP A 326 1.23 -2.35 10.36
CA TRP A 326 0.43 -1.62 11.34
C TRP A 326 -0.65 -0.79 10.64
N CYS A 327 -1.93 -1.06 10.93
CA CYS A 327 -3.01 -0.14 10.58
C CYS A 327 -3.05 0.98 11.62
N THR A 328 -2.28 2.03 11.37
CA THR A 328 -2.09 3.17 12.27
C THR A 328 -3.28 4.10 12.31
N GLU A 329 -4.12 4.05 11.28
CA GLU A 329 -5.47 4.61 11.27
C GLU A 329 -6.45 3.53 10.82
N PHE A 330 -7.48 3.29 11.60
CA PHE A 330 -8.48 2.29 11.30
C PHE A 330 -9.88 2.85 11.54
N THR A 331 -10.83 2.46 10.70
CA THR A 331 -12.15 3.11 10.66
C THR A 331 -12.91 3.09 11.98
N THR A 332 -13.48 4.24 12.35
CA THR A 332 -14.60 4.37 13.31
C THR A 332 -15.86 4.88 12.62
N MET A 333 -15.74 5.32 11.36
CA MET A 333 -16.80 5.92 10.57
C MET A 333 -17.70 4.87 9.91
N THR A 334 -18.27 3.96 10.69
CA THR A 334 -19.19 2.95 10.14
C THR A 334 -20.50 2.91 10.92
N ALA A 335 -21.59 2.93 10.18
CA ALA A 335 -22.93 2.76 10.72
C ALA A 335 -23.29 1.28 11.01
N VAL A 336 -22.43 0.36 10.56
CA VAL A 336 -22.72 -1.05 10.52
C VAL A 336 -22.05 -1.81 11.67
N PRO A 337 -22.82 -2.46 12.55
CA PRO A 337 -22.27 -3.31 13.61
C PRO A 337 -21.37 -4.42 13.07
N ASN A 338 -20.29 -4.72 13.77
CA ASN A 338 -19.28 -5.73 13.44
C ASN A 338 -18.46 -5.49 12.15
N SER A 339 -18.62 -4.34 11.47
CA SER A 339 -17.82 -4.07 10.29
C SER A 339 -16.35 -3.73 10.60
N ILE A 340 -16.09 -3.09 11.74
CA ILE A 340 -14.74 -2.84 12.25
C ILE A 340 -14.08 -4.17 12.58
N ARG A 341 -14.75 -5.02 13.37
CA ARG A 341 -14.28 -6.33 13.78
C ARG A 341 -13.99 -7.22 12.57
N LYS A 342 -14.90 -7.28 11.60
CA LYS A 342 -14.72 -7.99 10.33
C LYS A 342 -13.44 -7.57 9.62
N SER A 343 -13.21 -6.27 9.46
CA SER A 343 -12.03 -5.74 8.77
C SER A 343 -10.75 -5.96 9.58
N ALA A 344 -10.81 -5.86 10.92
CA ALA A 344 -9.67 -6.14 11.79
C ALA A 344 -9.19 -7.60 11.65
N TYR A 345 -10.09 -8.58 11.67
CA TYR A 345 -9.72 -9.98 11.47
C TYR A 345 -9.24 -10.28 10.06
N ALA A 346 -9.86 -9.67 9.05
CA ALA A 346 -9.38 -9.79 7.68
C ALA A 346 -7.95 -9.25 7.53
N SER A 347 -7.63 -8.14 8.19
CA SER A 347 -6.28 -7.56 8.14
C SER A 347 -5.22 -8.46 8.78
N LEU A 348 -5.55 -9.20 9.85
CA LEU A 348 -4.64 -10.19 10.46
C LEU A 348 -4.18 -11.26 9.45
N MET A 349 -5.06 -11.64 8.50
CA MET A 349 -4.74 -12.63 7.47
C MET A 349 -3.72 -12.14 6.44
N TYR A 350 -3.36 -10.85 6.48
CA TYR A 350 -2.37 -10.22 5.61
C TYR A 350 -1.17 -9.67 6.36
N GLY A 351 -0.97 -10.10 7.63
CA GLY A 351 0.22 -9.76 8.42
C GLY A 351 0.08 -8.49 9.25
N ASN A 352 -1.13 -7.94 9.37
CA ASN A 352 -1.36 -6.81 10.28
C ASN A 352 -1.15 -7.24 11.74
N GLN A 353 -0.56 -6.35 12.52
CA GLN A 353 -0.32 -6.54 13.96
C GLN A 353 -1.07 -5.50 14.80
N MET A 354 -1.58 -4.44 14.20
CA MET A 354 -2.16 -3.31 14.92
C MET A 354 -3.43 -2.80 14.26
N VAL A 355 -4.44 -2.48 15.06
CA VAL A 355 -5.59 -1.67 14.65
C VAL A 355 -5.74 -0.48 15.60
N CYS A 356 -5.45 0.72 15.09
CA CYS A 356 -5.49 1.95 15.85
C CYS A 356 -6.61 2.85 15.29
N GLY A 357 -7.72 2.94 15.99
CA GLY A 357 -8.94 3.58 15.46
C GLY A 357 -8.80 5.08 15.26
N TRP A 358 -9.19 5.56 14.10
CA TRP A 358 -9.38 6.97 13.83
C TRP A 358 -10.86 7.31 13.99
N THR A 359 -11.30 7.91 15.15
CA THR A 359 -10.44 8.49 16.18
C THR A 359 -11.02 8.15 17.57
N TRP A 360 -10.32 8.53 18.67
CA TRP A 360 -10.79 8.29 20.03
C TRP A 360 -12.13 8.99 20.31
N GLN A 361 -12.17 10.32 20.24
CA GLN A 361 -13.39 11.09 20.45
C GLN A 361 -13.85 11.73 19.14
N SER A 362 -15.16 11.87 18.94
CA SER A 362 -15.75 12.53 17.79
C SER A 362 -15.25 13.97 17.67
N MET A 363 -14.84 14.36 16.46
CA MET A 363 -14.25 15.68 16.19
C MET A 363 -15.29 16.79 16.31
N TRP A 364 -15.02 17.76 17.13
CA TRP A 364 -15.95 18.86 17.43
C TRP A 364 -15.58 20.19 16.74
N ALA A 365 -14.40 20.27 16.17
CA ALA A 365 -13.88 21.45 15.48
C ALA A 365 -12.91 21.09 14.37
N GLY A 366 -12.48 22.09 13.57
CA GLY A 366 -11.48 21.98 12.54
C GLY A 366 -12.01 21.36 11.25
N GLU A 367 -11.08 20.94 10.38
CA GLU A 367 -11.39 20.42 9.05
C GLU A 367 -12.19 19.12 9.08
N GLU A 368 -12.04 18.33 10.14
CA GLU A 368 -12.73 17.05 10.34
C GLU A 368 -13.90 17.17 11.32
N GLN A 369 -14.47 18.34 11.50
CA GLN A 369 -15.69 18.53 12.27
C GLN A 369 -16.77 17.54 11.83
N TYR A 370 -17.48 16.91 12.80
CA TYR A 370 -18.46 15.84 12.62
C TYR A 370 -17.89 14.44 12.31
N LEU A 371 -16.58 14.25 12.24
CA LEU A 371 -16.03 12.91 12.13
C LEU A 371 -16.30 12.13 13.42
N ILE A 372 -16.88 10.94 13.30
CA ILE A 372 -17.36 10.15 14.44
C ILE A 372 -16.24 9.25 14.97
N GLY A 373 -15.95 9.40 16.26
CA GLY A 373 -14.99 8.60 17.01
C GLY A 373 -15.58 7.41 17.78
N MET A 374 -14.79 6.85 18.69
CA MET A 374 -15.21 5.83 19.64
C MET A 374 -16.05 6.40 20.79
N LEU A 375 -15.80 7.66 21.14
CA LEU A 375 -16.64 8.44 22.06
C LEU A 375 -17.44 9.46 21.27
N ASP A 376 -18.62 9.77 21.76
CA ASP A 376 -19.40 10.89 21.24
C ASP A 376 -18.78 12.25 21.61
N TRP A 377 -19.35 13.36 21.15
CA TRP A 377 -18.77 14.70 21.37
C TRP A 377 -18.66 15.08 22.84
N ASP A 378 -19.54 14.52 23.69
CA ASP A 378 -19.56 14.73 25.16
C ASP A 378 -18.64 13.78 25.92
N GLY A 379 -17.88 12.91 25.21
CA GLY A 379 -16.93 11.96 25.79
C GLY A 379 -17.57 10.66 26.27
N VAL A 380 -18.85 10.41 25.95
CA VAL A 380 -19.54 9.17 26.31
C VAL A 380 -19.18 8.05 25.30
N PRO A 381 -18.76 6.85 25.78
CA PRO A 381 -18.50 5.70 24.92
C PRO A 381 -19.72 5.31 24.07
N ASN A 382 -19.51 5.08 22.78
CA ASN A 382 -20.54 4.63 21.86
C ASN A 382 -20.28 3.19 21.38
N ARG A 383 -21.12 2.69 20.47
CA ARG A 383 -21.01 1.32 19.93
C ARG A 383 -19.61 0.96 19.39
N LYS A 384 -18.90 1.92 18.81
CA LYS A 384 -17.55 1.65 18.24
C LYS A 384 -16.55 1.37 19.34
N TYR A 385 -16.65 2.07 20.49
CA TYR A 385 -15.84 1.76 21.67
C TYR A 385 -16.04 0.30 22.11
N ASP A 386 -17.30 -0.16 22.18
CA ASP A 386 -17.59 -1.54 22.57
C ASP A 386 -17.02 -2.56 21.54
N GLU A 387 -17.09 -2.23 20.27
CA GLU A 387 -16.56 -3.09 19.20
C GLU A 387 -15.01 -3.17 19.26
N TYR A 388 -14.31 -2.07 19.49
CA TYR A 388 -12.86 -2.07 19.72
C TYR A 388 -12.45 -2.79 21.02
N LYS A 389 -13.21 -2.61 22.09
CA LYS A 389 -13.05 -3.36 23.35
C LYS A 389 -13.18 -4.87 23.14
N GLN A 390 -14.14 -5.29 22.33
CA GLN A 390 -14.30 -6.70 21.96
C GLN A 390 -13.10 -7.21 21.17
N ILE A 391 -12.64 -6.45 20.16
CA ILE A 391 -11.45 -6.79 19.36
C ILE A 391 -10.22 -6.94 20.26
N ALA A 392 -9.99 -6.00 21.19
CA ALA A 392 -8.86 -6.05 22.12
C ALA A 392 -8.86 -7.33 22.99
N ARG A 393 -10.03 -7.67 23.54
CA ARG A 393 -10.19 -8.89 24.32
C ARG A 393 -9.94 -10.16 23.51
N GLU A 394 -10.39 -10.20 22.27
CA GLU A 394 -10.25 -11.36 21.39
C GLU A 394 -8.81 -11.48 20.88
N PHE A 395 -8.19 -10.38 20.48
CA PHE A 395 -6.80 -10.38 20.03
C PHE A 395 -5.84 -10.87 21.12
N LYS A 396 -6.12 -10.52 22.39
CA LYS A 396 -5.34 -11.03 23.53
C LYS A 396 -5.34 -12.56 23.64
N LYS A 397 -6.43 -13.24 23.23
CA LYS A 397 -6.50 -14.71 23.25
C LYS A 397 -5.62 -15.36 22.19
N ILE A 398 -5.41 -14.67 21.06
CA ILE A 398 -4.76 -15.25 19.88
C ILE A 398 -3.39 -14.63 19.56
N GLU A 399 -2.96 -13.58 20.26
CA GLU A 399 -1.75 -12.79 19.92
C GLU A 399 -0.49 -13.64 19.73
N LYS A 400 -0.31 -14.71 20.49
CA LYS A 400 0.86 -15.60 20.41
C LYS A 400 1.03 -16.30 19.05
N TYR A 401 0.00 -16.29 18.20
CA TYR A 401 0.01 -16.91 16.87
C TYR A 401 0.27 -15.90 15.75
N PHE A 402 0.39 -14.60 16.08
CA PHE A 402 0.50 -13.50 15.13
C PHE A 402 1.77 -12.66 15.38
N PRO A 403 2.22 -11.83 14.40
CA PRO A 403 1.58 -11.59 13.10
C PRO A 403 1.73 -12.79 12.14
N TYR A 404 0.74 -12.96 11.29
CA TYR A 404 0.78 -13.97 10.23
C TYR A 404 1.85 -13.64 9.19
N GLN A 405 2.67 -14.61 8.83
CA GLN A 405 3.69 -14.47 7.80
C GLN A 405 3.18 -15.11 6.50
N LEU A 406 2.96 -14.29 5.47
CA LEU A 406 2.52 -14.77 4.16
C LEU A 406 3.58 -15.68 3.53
N LYS A 407 3.14 -16.85 3.03
CA LYS A 407 3.97 -17.88 2.40
C LYS A 407 3.69 -17.92 0.90
N ALA A 408 3.91 -16.79 0.21
CA ALA A 408 3.56 -16.59 -1.17
C ALA A 408 4.49 -17.35 -2.13
N GLU A 409 3.91 -18.15 -3.00
CA GLU A 409 4.58 -18.79 -4.15
C GLU A 409 4.29 -18.03 -5.45
N VAL A 410 3.45 -16.99 -5.39
CA VAL A 410 3.01 -16.14 -6.50
C VAL A 410 3.37 -14.70 -6.23
N GLY A 411 4.06 -14.08 -7.19
CA GLY A 411 4.32 -12.65 -7.24
C GLY A 411 3.36 -11.92 -8.18
N LEU A 412 2.93 -10.74 -7.78
CA LEU A 412 2.11 -9.82 -8.58
C LEU A 412 2.94 -8.56 -8.82
N ALA A 413 3.40 -8.37 -10.05
CA ALA A 413 4.29 -7.26 -10.38
C ALA A 413 3.56 -5.92 -10.31
N PHE A 414 4.06 -5.05 -9.48
CA PHE A 414 3.78 -3.63 -9.45
C PHE A 414 4.94 -2.88 -10.10
N SER A 415 4.62 -1.76 -10.73
CA SER A 415 5.59 -0.85 -11.34
C SER A 415 5.15 0.58 -11.10
N PHE A 416 5.86 1.31 -10.25
CA PHE A 416 5.55 2.70 -9.98
C PHE A 416 5.58 3.56 -11.25
N PRO A 417 6.57 3.45 -12.17
CA PRO A 417 6.53 4.18 -13.43
C PRO A 417 5.27 3.90 -14.26
N SER A 418 4.78 2.65 -14.24
CA SER A 418 3.55 2.30 -14.98
C SER A 418 2.29 2.86 -14.31
N GLN A 419 2.26 2.93 -12.97
CA GLN A 419 1.15 3.54 -12.23
C GLN A 419 1.01 5.03 -12.53
N ILE A 420 2.13 5.75 -12.64
CA ILE A 420 2.15 7.20 -12.89
C ILE A 420 2.26 7.57 -14.36
N ALA A 421 2.36 6.60 -15.27
CA ALA A 421 2.35 6.83 -16.70
C ALA A 421 0.99 7.40 -17.17
N SER A 422 0.90 7.73 -18.41
CA SER A 422 -0.22 8.45 -19.00
C SER A 422 -1.59 7.78 -18.79
N LYS A 423 -2.63 8.62 -18.69
CA LYS A 423 -4.05 8.25 -18.76
C LYS A 423 -4.51 7.70 -20.13
N TYR A 424 -3.64 7.64 -21.13
CA TYR A 424 -3.99 7.19 -22.49
C TYR A 424 -4.26 5.70 -22.61
N PHE A 425 -3.91 4.91 -21.59
CA PHE A 425 -4.23 3.49 -21.57
C PHE A 425 -5.55 3.29 -20.83
N PRO A 426 -6.58 2.74 -21.48
CA PRO A 426 -7.94 2.69 -20.93
C PRO A 426 -8.07 1.81 -19.68
N GLU A 427 -7.13 0.89 -19.44
CA GLU A 427 -7.09 0.11 -18.21
C GLU A 427 -5.76 0.35 -17.49
N GLN A 428 -5.87 1.05 -16.38
CA GLN A 428 -4.70 1.42 -15.58
C GLN A 428 -4.03 0.16 -14.99
N HIS A 429 -2.71 0.21 -14.85
CA HIS A 429 -1.91 -0.85 -14.24
C HIS A 429 -2.49 -1.34 -12.91
N GLU A 430 -2.92 -0.41 -12.05
CA GLU A 430 -3.49 -0.72 -10.74
C GLU A 430 -4.77 -1.55 -10.82
N ASN A 431 -5.70 -1.24 -11.75
CA ASN A 431 -6.93 -2.01 -11.91
C ASN A 431 -6.64 -3.46 -12.31
N GLN A 432 -5.66 -3.67 -13.20
CA GLN A 432 -5.25 -5.01 -13.59
C GLN A 432 -4.51 -5.76 -12.47
N LEU A 433 -3.69 -5.05 -11.68
CA LEU A 433 -3.02 -5.60 -10.52
C LEU A 433 -4.04 -6.08 -9.47
N GLN A 434 -5.05 -5.24 -9.18
CA GLN A 434 -6.13 -5.61 -8.26
C GLN A 434 -6.92 -6.80 -8.79
N ALA A 435 -7.27 -6.82 -10.07
CA ALA A 435 -7.98 -7.96 -10.67
C ALA A 435 -7.19 -9.27 -10.56
N CYS A 436 -5.87 -9.23 -10.72
CA CYS A 436 -5.01 -10.38 -10.45
C CYS A 436 -5.02 -10.76 -8.97
N TRP A 437 -4.91 -9.78 -8.06
CA TRP A 437 -4.92 -10.01 -6.63
C TRP A 437 -6.24 -10.63 -6.15
N ASP A 438 -7.37 -10.17 -6.66
CA ASP A 438 -8.72 -10.69 -6.35
C ASP A 438 -8.86 -12.18 -6.64
N LEU A 439 -8.20 -12.70 -7.68
CA LEU A 439 -8.19 -14.13 -8.00
C LEU A 439 -7.66 -14.98 -6.84
N PHE A 440 -6.65 -14.49 -6.14
CA PHE A 440 -6.03 -15.19 -5.02
C PHE A 440 -6.76 -14.92 -3.69
N TYR A 441 -7.27 -13.69 -3.52
CA TYR A 441 -8.10 -13.34 -2.36
C TYR A 441 -9.26 -14.33 -2.20
N TRP A 442 -10.04 -14.56 -3.26
CA TRP A 442 -11.20 -15.47 -3.23
C TRP A 442 -10.82 -16.95 -3.16
N ARG A 443 -9.58 -17.32 -3.42
CA ARG A 443 -9.04 -18.67 -3.26
C ARG A 443 -8.34 -18.86 -1.91
N ASN A 444 -8.35 -17.88 -1.05
CA ASN A 444 -7.64 -17.88 0.24
C ASN A 444 -6.14 -18.20 0.12
N MET A 445 -5.52 -17.80 -0.98
CA MET A 445 -4.12 -18.06 -1.29
C MET A 445 -3.26 -16.85 -0.94
N ASP A 446 -2.05 -17.13 -0.44
CA ASP A 446 -1.08 -16.09 -0.20
C ASP A 446 -0.43 -15.62 -1.51
N THR A 447 -0.32 -14.31 -1.66
CA THR A 447 0.41 -13.65 -2.76
C THR A 447 1.23 -12.49 -2.22
N ARG A 448 2.23 -12.05 -2.98
CA ARG A 448 2.98 -10.83 -2.70
C ARG A 448 2.88 -9.89 -3.89
N VAL A 449 2.53 -8.65 -3.61
CA VAL A 449 2.77 -7.56 -4.56
C VAL A 449 4.25 -7.23 -4.48
N VAL A 450 4.89 -7.09 -5.63
CA VAL A 450 6.35 -6.88 -5.73
C VAL A 450 6.65 -5.70 -6.63
N GLU A 451 7.46 -4.75 -6.18
CA GLU A 451 8.01 -3.76 -7.12
C GLU A 451 9.01 -4.47 -8.04
N ILE A 452 8.63 -4.62 -9.30
CA ILE A 452 9.32 -5.54 -10.22
C ILE A 452 10.78 -5.16 -10.47
N SER A 453 11.10 -3.87 -10.44
CA SER A 453 12.47 -3.38 -10.61
C SER A 453 13.36 -3.67 -9.39
N LYS A 454 12.78 -3.83 -8.20
CA LYS A 454 13.50 -4.01 -6.92
C LYS A 454 13.50 -5.46 -6.43
N SER A 455 12.44 -6.21 -6.70
CA SER A 455 12.26 -7.60 -6.26
C SER A 455 13.35 -8.55 -6.76
N SER A 456 13.64 -9.58 -5.97
CA SER A 456 14.48 -10.72 -6.37
C SER A 456 13.72 -11.81 -7.14
N LEU A 457 12.41 -11.68 -7.30
CA LEU A 457 11.52 -12.58 -8.04
C LEU A 457 11.66 -14.08 -7.68
N LYS A 458 11.61 -14.41 -6.39
CA LYS A 458 11.71 -15.81 -5.90
C LYS A 458 10.33 -16.47 -5.80
N TYR A 459 9.66 -16.62 -6.93
CA TYR A 459 8.29 -17.16 -7.05
C TYR A 459 8.26 -18.32 -8.05
N LYS A 460 7.21 -19.14 -8.02
CA LYS A 460 6.90 -20.12 -9.05
C LYS A 460 6.18 -19.48 -10.24
N LEU A 461 5.30 -18.53 -9.93
CA LEU A 461 4.45 -17.82 -10.87
C LEU A 461 4.55 -16.32 -10.65
N LEU A 462 4.73 -15.55 -11.71
CA LEU A 462 4.75 -14.10 -11.71
C LEU A 462 3.68 -13.56 -12.65
N PHE A 463 2.77 -12.73 -12.14
CA PHE A 463 1.88 -11.93 -12.98
C PHE A 463 2.51 -10.56 -13.25
N VAL A 464 2.42 -10.12 -14.50
CA VAL A 464 2.87 -8.79 -14.97
C VAL A 464 1.66 -8.10 -15.60
N PRO A 465 0.73 -7.56 -14.75
CA PRO A 465 -0.54 -7.04 -15.21
C PRO A 465 -0.43 -5.57 -15.63
N GLY A 466 -0.56 -5.28 -16.92
CA GLY A 466 -0.59 -3.90 -17.43
C GLY A 466 0.64 -3.07 -17.11
N VAL A 467 1.82 -3.68 -16.94
CA VAL A 467 3.09 -2.99 -16.68
C VAL A 467 3.55 -2.29 -17.95
N ALA A 468 3.01 -1.09 -18.18
CA ALA A 468 3.16 -0.37 -19.45
C ALA A 468 4.59 0.13 -19.70
N VAL A 469 5.25 0.68 -18.67
CA VAL A 469 6.64 1.13 -18.75
C VAL A 469 7.56 -0.05 -18.54
N MET A 470 8.42 -0.32 -19.53
CA MET A 470 9.35 -1.43 -19.49
C MET A 470 10.77 -0.95 -19.82
N ASP A 471 11.66 -1.03 -18.87
CA ASP A 471 13.08 -0.72 -19.03
C ASP A 471 13.93 -1.98 -19.19
N GLU A 472 15.21 -1.79 -19.47
CA GLU A 472 16.16 -2.90 -19.65
C GLU A 472 16.36 -3.72 -18.37
N VAL A 473 16.36 -3.08 -17.20
CA VAL A 473 16.56 -3.74 -15.89
C VAL A 473 15.38 -4.66 -15.60
N THR A 474 14.18 -4.16 -15.72
CA THR A 474 12.95 -4.92 -15.50
C THR A 474 12.83 -6.06 -16.51
N SER A 475 13.11 -5.79 -17.78
CA SER A 475 13.11 -6.82 -18.84
C SER A 475 14.11 -7.94 -18.57
N ALA A 476 15.35 -7.59 -18.16
CA ALA A 476 16.38 -8.58 -17.81
C ALA A 476 15.95 -9.45 -16.63
N LYS A 477 15.37 -8.87 -15.58
CA LYS A 477 14.85 -9.62 -14.42
C LYS A 477 13.75 -10.61 -14.81
N ILE A 478 12.79 -10.20 -15.64
CA ILE A 478 11.72 -11.10 -16.14
C ILE A 478 12.34 -12.25 -16.95
N ARG A 479 13.31 -11.96 -17.84
CA ARG A 479 14.01 -12.97 -18.61
C ARG A 479 14.74 -13.98 -17.73
N ASP A 480 15.51 -13.49 -16.75
CA ASP A 480 16.25 -14.35 -15.83
C ASP A 480 15.30 -15.20 -14.98
N PHE A 481 14.20 -14.64 -14.51
CA PHE A 481 13.16 -15.39 -13.81
C PHE A 481 12.67 -16.59 -14.64
N VAL A 482 12.27 -16.34 -15.89
CA VAL A 482 11.77 -17.40 -16.78
C VAL A 482 12.89 -18.36 -17.17
N LYS A 483 14.07 -17.87 -17.54
CA LYS A 483 15.24 -18.70 -17.91
C LYS A 483 15.57 -19.70 -16.81
N ASN A 484 15.40 -19.34 -15.54
CA ASN A 484 15.71 -20.17 -14.38
C ASN A 484 14.56 -21.10 -13.94
N GLY A 485 13.43 -21.12 -14.64
CA GLY A 485 12.34 -22.07 -14.42
C GLY A 485 11.03 -21.46 -13.93
N GLY A 486 10.95 -20.14 -13.78
CA GLY A 486 9.72 -19.44 -13.42
C GLY A 486 8.69 -19.43 -14.56
N THR A 487 7.42 -19.34 -14.21
CA THR A 487 6.34 -19.07 -15.17
C THR A 487 5.89 -17.62 -15.04
N VAL A 488 5.88 -16.87 -16.15
CA VAL A 488 5.37 -15.49 -16.18
C VAL A 488 4.09 -15.41 -16.99
N ILE A 489 3.10 -14.64 -16.48
CA ILE A 489 1.90 -14.24 -17.23
C ILE A 489 1.96 -12.74 -17.40
N MET A 490 1.96 -12.28 -18.64
CA MET A 490 1.89 -10.85 -18.97
C MET A 490 0.57 -10.56 -19.69
N THR A 491 -0.13 -9.50 -19.27
CA THR A 491 -1.42 -9.12 -19.87
C THR A 491 -1.28 -7.94 -20.83
N SER A 492 -2.34 -7.62 -21.54
CA SER A 492 -2.37 -6.46 -22.44
C SER A 492 -2.01 -5.16 -21.70
N ASN A 493 -1.62 -4.15 -22.45
CA ASN A 493 -1.08 -2.89 -21.95
C ASN A 493 0.28 -3.02 -21.19
N SER A 494 0.95 -4.15 -21.26
CA SER A 494 2.32 -4.31 -20.75
C SER A 494 3.36 -4.10 -21.85
N ALA A 495 4.53 -3.56 -21.46
CA ALA A 495 5.69 -3.31 -22.34
C ALA A 495 5.32 -2.50 -23.61
N ILE A 496 4.56 -1.41 -23.41
CA ILE A 496 4.16 -0.52 -24.50
C ILE A 496 5.14 0.62 -24.69
N VAL A 497 5.64 1.18 -23.58
CA VAL A 497 6.51 2.36 -23.56
C VAL A 497 7.85 2.05 -22.90
N ASP A 498 8.88 2.77 -23.32
CA ASP A 498 10.21 2.75 -22.73
C ASP A 498 10.24 3.51 -21.38
N GLU A 499 11.40 3.54 -20.73
CA GLU A 499 11.63 4.24 -19.46
C GLU A 499 11.38 5.75 -19.51
N THR A 500 11.36 6.33 -20.70
CA THR A 500 11.06 7.76 -20.90
C THR A 500 9.56 8.02 -21.13
N GLY A 501 8.75 6.98 -21.32
CA GLY A 501 7.32 7.08 -21.61
C GLY A 501 6.97 7.13 -23.10
N LYS A 502 7.96 6.94 -23.99
CA LYS A 502 7.71 6.84 -25.44
C LYS A 502 7.27 5.43 -25.80
N VAL A 503 6.29 5.34 -26.69
CA VAL A 503 5.92 4.05 -27.28
C VAL A 503 7.13 3.46 -28.03
N PHE A 504 7.39 2.18 -27.80
CA PHE A 504 8.43 1.48 -28.55
C PHE A 504 8.21 1.62 -30.05
N SER A 505 9.20 2.18 -30.74
CA SER A 505 9.20 2.31 -32.22
C SER A 505 9.64 1.02 -32.92
N THR A 506 10.00 0.00 -32.13
CA THR A 506 10.43 -1.32 -32.56
C THR A 506 9.32 -2.34 -32.34
N THR A 507 9.62 -3.61 -32.55
CA THR A 507 8.68 -4.73 -32.30
C THR A 507 8.23 -4.74 -30.83
N ARG A 508 6.91 -4.80 -30.60
CA ARG A 508 6.33 -4.99 -29.27
C ARG A 508 6.09 -6.49 -28.99
N PRO A 509 6.14 -6.97 -27.78
CA PRO A 509 6.29 -6.23 -26.49
C PRO A 509 7.74 -5.83 -26.18
N GLY A 510 8.26 -4.88 -26.94
CA GLY A 510 9.55 -4.22 -26.69
C GLY A 510 10.72 -5.20 -26.53
N LEU A 511 11.36 -5.12 -25.39
CA LEU A 511 12.52 -5.95 -25.04
C LEU A 511 12.20 -7.43 -24.73
N LEU A 512 10.92 -7.84 -24.79
CA LEU A 512 10.44 -9.16 -24.37
C LEU A 512 9.81 -9.99 -25.49
N ASN A 513 9.88 -9.53 -26.75
CA ASN A 513 9.20 -10.18 -27.86
C ASN A 513 9.68 -11.63 -28.13
N ASP A 514 10.97 -11.90 -28.01
CA ASP A 514 11.53 -13.25 -28.15
C ASP A 514 11.22 -14.13 -26.93
N LEU A 515 11.19 -13.55 -25.71
CA LEU A 515 10.77 -14.26 -24.50
C LEU A 515 9.36 -14.82 -24.65
N PHE A 516 8.41 -14.01 -25.14
CA PHE A 516 7.03 -14.44 -25.34
C PHE A 516 6.80 -15.13 -26.69
N GLY A 517 7.78 -15.13 -27.60
CA GLY A 517 7.67 -15.73 -28.93
C GLY A 517 6.58 -15.10 -29.79
N ILE A 518 6.34 -13.81 -29.65
CA ILE A 518 5.29 -13.06 -30.33
C ILE A 518 5.75 -11.70 -30.82
N ARG A 519 4.98 -11.13 -31.73
CA ARG A 519 4.98 -9.71 -32.06
C ARG A 519 3.57 -9.16 -31.82
N LEU A 520 3.46 -8.05 -31.14
CA LEU A 520 2.19 -7.34 -30.98
C LEU A 520 2.05 -6.31 -32.10
N GLY A 521 0.94 -6.40 -32.81
CA GLY A 521 0.48 -5.38 -33.75
C GLY A 521 -0.16 -4.19 -33.03
N SER A 522 -1.11 -3.54 -33.69
CA SER A 522 -2.03 -2.61 -33.03
C SER A 522 -2.98 -3.39 -32.10
N PHE A 523 -3.69 -2.67 -31.26
CA PHE A 523 -4.86 -3.21 -30.59
C PHE A 523 -6.10 -2.97 -31.46
N GLU A 524 -7.12 -3.78 -31.25
CA GLU A 524 -8.45 -3.57 -31.83
C GLU A 524 -9.46 -3.33 -30.72
N GLU A 525 -10.48 -2.53 -31.04
CA GLU A 525 -11.63 -2.28 -30.17
C GLU A 525 -12.90 -2.70 -30.89
N THR A 526 -13.81 -3.37 -30.19
CA THR A 526 -15.09 -3.85 -30.76
C THR A 526 -16.10 -2.74 -30.92
N GLU A 527 -15.84 -1.55 -30.33
CA GLU A 527 -16.58 -0.33 -30.58
C GLU A 527 -15.64 0.74 -31.07
N THR A 528 -15.81 1.10 -32.35
CA THR A 528 -15.28 2.37 -32.84
C THR A 528 -15.99 3.49 -32.08
N MET A 529 -15.21 4.48 -31.61
CA MET A 529 -15.74 5.77 -31.17
C MET A 529 -16.40 6.46 -32.39
N ASN A 530 -17.48 5.90 -32.85
CA ASN A 530 -18.35 6.63 -33.77
C ASN A 530 -19.23 7.54 -32.95
N GLU A 531 -18.95 8.79 -33.11
CA GLU A 531 -19.77 9.93 -32.77
C GLU A 531 -19.80 10.33 -31.31
N ILE A 532 -19.29 11.49 -31.10
CA ILE A 532 -19.84 12.68 -30.40
C ILE A 532 -21.16 12.49 -29.58
N SER A 533 -21.61 11.29 -29.31
CA SER A 533 -22.68 11.09 -28.37
C SER A 533 -22.09 10.59 -27.04
N ARG A 534 -22.22 11.41 -26.00
CA ARG A 534 -21.89 11.19 -24.59
C ARG A 534 -22.66 10.02 -23.94
N LYS A 535 -23.02 8.99 -24.69
CA LYS A 535 -23.61 7.78 -24.15
C LYS A 535 -22.49 6.75 -23.99
N SER A 536 -22.30 6.29 -22.76
CA SER A 536 -21.46 5.14 -22.47
C SER A 536 -21.99 3.94 -23.28
N TYR A 537 -21.30 3.58 -24.35
CA TYR A 537 -21.57 2.33 -25.02
C TYR A 537 -21.10 1.21 -24.10
N ARG A 538 -22.01 0.29 -23.77
CA ARG A 538 -21.61 -1.00 -23.23
C ARG A 538 -20.99 -1.79 -24.39
N GLY A 539 -19.69 -2.02 -24.33
CA GLY A 539 -18.94 -2.74 -25.34
C GLY A 539 -19.59 -4.09 -25.69
N LYS A 540 -19.46 -4.47 -26.96
CA LYS A 540 -19.85 -5.82 -27.37
C LYS A 540 -18.98 -6.80 -26.60
N ARG A 541 -19.60 -7.74 -25.89
CA ARG A 541 -18.88 -8.79 -25.15
C ARG A 541 -18.05 -9.63 -26.15
N LEU A 542 -16.76 -9.78 -25.82
CA LEU A 542 -15.88 -10.69 -26.52
C LEU A 542 -16.03 -12.10 -25.95
N GLU A 543 -16.03 -13.09 -26.84
CA GLU A 543 -15.99 -14.50 -26.48
C GLU A 543 -14.68 -15.10 -26.99
N PHE A 544 -13.96 -15.80 -26.13
CA PHE A 544 -12.78 -16.55 -26.51
C PHE A 544 -12.87 -17.99 -26.02
N ASN A 545 -12.18 -18.89 -26.72
CA ASN A 545 -12.08 -20.29 -26.35
C ASN A 545 -10.71 -20.56 -25.68
N TYR A 546 -10.75 -21.15 -24.50
CA TYR A 546 -9.58 -21.66 -23.80
C TYR A 546 -9.73 -23.15 -23.54
N LYS A 547 -8.90 -23.98 -24.16
CA LYS A 547 -8.94 -25.44 -24.04
C LYS A 547 -10.35 -26.06 -24.26
N GLY A 548 -11.09 -25.55 -25.24
CA GLY A 548 -12.45 -26.04 -25.55
C GLY A 548 -13.56 -25.40 -24.71
N LYS A 549 -13.24 -24.55 -23.72
CA LYS A 549 -14.22 -23.85 -22.91
C LYS A 549 -14.43 -22.43 -23.45
N ALA A 550 -15.67 -22.10 -23.78
CA ALA A 550 -16.04 -20.74 -24.17
C ALA A 550 -16.12 -19.85 -22.94
N ILE A 551 -15.49 -18.66 -23.01
CA ILE A 551 -15.40 -17.66 -21.95
C ILE A 551 -15.84 -16.31 -22.50
N ASN A 552 -16.81 -15.70 -21.87
CA ASN A 552 -17.24 -14.34 -22.17
C ASN A 552 -16.49 -13.33 -21.28
N THR A 553 -16.07 -12.21 -21.86
CA THR A 553 -15.47 -11.09 -21.12
C THR A 553 -16.14 -9.79 -21.51
N GLU A 554 -16.16 -8.84 -20.58
CA GLU A 554 -16.66 -7.49 -20.82
C GLU A 554 -15.58 -6.57 -21.46
N SER A 555 -14.41 -7.10 -21.77
CA SER A 555 -13.38 -6.32 -22.49
C SER A 555 -13.84 -6.01 -23.90
N THR A 556 -13.64 -4.77 -24.29
CA THR A 556 -13.90 -4.29 -25.66
C THR A 556 -12.63 -4.20 -26.49
N ARG A 557 -11.47 -4.34 -25.86
CA ARG A 557 -10.14 -4.16 -26.45
C ARG A 557 -9.31 -5.43 -26.34
N PHE A 558 -8.56 -5.72 -27.40
CA PHE A 558 -7.62 -6.84 -27.43
C PHE A 558 -6.40 -6.52 -28.30
N ASP A 559 -5.28 -7.15 -28.04
CA ASP A 559 -4.05 -7.00 -28.81
C ASP A 559 -4.05 -7.95 -30.02
N ILE A 560 -3.57 -7.47 -31.16
CA ILE A 560 -3.30 -8.30 -32.34
C ILE A 560 -1.96 -8.99 -32.15
N ILE A 561 -2.00 -10.32 -32.06
CA ILE A 561 -0.82 -11.18 -31.79
C ILE A 561 -0.37 -11.88 -33.08
N ASP A 562 0.85 -11.57 -33.53
CA ASP A 562 1.55 -12.36 -34.56
C ASP A 562 2.48 -13.37 -33.86
N LEU A 563 2.30 -14.63 -34.16
CA LEU A 563 3.12 -15.72 -33.59
C LEU A 563 4.54 -15.69 -34.17
N LYS A 564 5.54 -15.80 -33.29
CA LYS A 564 6.97 -15.91 -33.61
C LYS A 564 7.61 -17.11 -32.89
N GLY A 565 6.88 -18.22 -32.87
CA GLY A 565 7.26 -19.46 -32.21
C GLY A 565 6.38 -19.85 -31.02
N ALA A 566 5.58 -18.94 -30.48
CA ALA A 566 4.65 -19.25 -29.39
C ALA A 566 3.50 -20.19 -29.85
N GLU A 567 3.06 -21.03 -28.95
CA GLU A 567 1.86 -21.85 -29.10
C GLU A 567 0.62 -21.09 -28.69
N VAL A 568 -0.53 -21.38 -29.33
CA VAL A 568 -1.81 -20.77 -29.03
C VAL A 568 -2.52 -21.59 -27.95
N LEU A 569 -2.79 -20.94 -26.77
CA LEU A 569 -3.60 -21.54 -25.71
C LEU A 569 -5.07 -21.15 -25.81
N GLY A 570 -5.37 -19.97 -26.35
CA GLY A 570 -6.74 -19.48 -26.47
C GLY A 570 -6.93 -18.56 -27.67
N LYS A 571 -8.13 -18.62 -28.24
CA LYS A 571 -8.52 -17.84 -29.43
C LYS A 571 -9.78 -17.06 -29.16
N LEU A 572 -9.82 -15.81 -29.62
CA LEU A 572 -11.02 -15.01 -29.73
C LEU A 572 -11.82 -15.49 -30.94
N THR A 573 -13.08 -15.84 -30.75
CA THR A 573 -13.92 -16.50 -31.76
C THR A 573 -15.19 -15.74 -32.10
N SER A 574 -15.44 -14.62 -31.46
CA SER A 574 -16.67 -13.80 -31.60
C SER A 574 -16.65 -12.76 -32.71
N LEU A 575 -15.56 -12.70 -33.48
CA LEU A 575 -15.35 -11.70 -34.53
C LEU A 575 -15.35 -12.35 -35.95
N ASP A 576 -14.88 -11.60 -36.94
CA ASP A 576 -14.81 -12.00 -38.36
C ASP A 576 -13.89 -13.20 -38.62
N LYS A 577 -12.89 -13.40 -37.79
CA LYS A 577 -11.95 -14.53 -37.82
C LYS A 577 -11.45 -14.87 -36.42
N ASP A 578 -10.76 -15.97 -36.29
CA ASP A 578 -10.09 -16.39 -35.08
C ASP A 578 -8.81 -15.56 -34.85
N TYR A 579 -8.71 -14.93 -33.69
CA TYR A 579 -7.50 -14.22 -33.26
C TYR A 579 -6.83 -14.96 -32.11
N PRO A 580 -5.52 -15.27 -32.17
CA PRO A 580 -4.79 -15.70 -30.98
C PRO A 580 -4.92 -14.66 -29.87
N ILE A 581 -5.35 -15.06 -28.66
CA ILE A 581 -5.53 -14.14 -27.54
C ILE A 581 -4.75 -14.57 -26.29
N MET A 582 -4.47 -15.85 -26.18
CA MET A 582 -3.57 -16.41 -25.18
C MET A 582 -2.52 -17.26 -25.87
N THR A 583 -1.25 -17.02 -25.54
CA THR A 583 -0.12 -17.73 -26.13
C THR A 583 0.87 -18.17 -25.06
N SER A 584 1.64 -19.21 -25.33
CA SER A 584 2.68 -19.74 -24.46
C SER A 584 3.97 -19.96 -25.23
N ASN A 585 5.10 -19.62 -24.64
CA ASN A 585 6.42 -19.85 -25.19
C ASN A 585 7.34 -20.42 -24.10
N ASN A 586 8.08 -21.48 -24.43
CA ASN A 586 9.12 -22.01 -23.56
C ASN A 586 10.39 -21.21 -23.73
N PHE A 587 11.00 -20.79 -22.63
CA PHE A 587 12.23 -20.02 -22.66
C PHE A 587 13.18 -20.46 -21.53
N GLY A 588 14.34 -20.97 -21.88
CA GLY A 588 15.24 -21.58 -20.90
C GLY A 588 14.59 -22.79 -20.22
N LYS A 589 14.45 -22.74 -18.89
CA LYS A 589 13.80 -23.79 -18.09
C LYS A 589 12.34 -23.48 -17.75
N GLY A 590 11.86 -22.29 -18.06
CA GLY A 590 10.55 -21.79 -17.68
C GLY A 590 9.66 -21.47 -18.87
N ARG A 591 8.58 -20.76 -18.60
CA ARG A 591 7.52 -20.49 -19.56
C ARG A 591 7.02 -19.06 -19.47
N ALA A 592 6.77 -18.45 -20.63
CA ALA A 592 6.18 -17.12 -20.76
C ALA A 592 4.81 -17.23 -21.43
N ILE A 593 3.76 -16.73 -20.76
CA ILE A 593 2.39 -16.73 -21.23
C ILE A 593 1.99 -15.26 -21.47
N TYR A 594 1.48 -14.98 -22.67
CA TYR A 594 0.92 -13.67 -22.99
C TYR A 594 -0.60 -13.76 -23.13
N VAL A 595 -1.30 -12.81 -22.50
CA VAL A 595 -2.75 -12.67 -22.58
C VAL A 595 -3.07 -11.32 -23.21
N GLY A 596 -3.54 -11.31 -24.43
CA GLY A 596 -3.85 -10.12 -25.23
C GLY A 596 -5.13 -9.38 -24.79
N LEU A 597 -5.61 -9.65 -23.59
CA LEU A 597 -6.74 -9.01 -22.93
C LEU A 597 -6.27 -8.39 -21.61
N PRO A 598 -6.93 -7.34 -21.10
CA PRO A 598 -6.70 -6.86 -19.75
C PRO A 598 -6.98 -7.93 -18.70
N ALA A 599 -6.26 -7.88 -17.57
CA ALA A 599 -6.47 -8.79 -16.46
C ALA A 599 -7.88 -8.62 -15.88
N LYS A 600 -8.66 -9.70 -15.90
CA LYS A 600 -9.99 -9.82 -15.29
C LYS A 600 -10.18 -11.22 -14.77
N GLY A 601 -11.06 -11.39 -13.80
CA GLY A 601 -11.31 -12.68 -13.16
C GLY A 601 -11.73 -13.76 -14.15
N GLU A 602 -12.67 -13.43 -15.05
CA GLU A 602 -13.14 -14.33 -16.10
C GLU A 602 -12.08 -14.65 -17.17
N VAL A 603 -11.15 -13.70 -17.42
CA VAL A 603 -10.07 -13.90 -18.41
C VAL A 603 -9.01 -14.86 -17.88
N LEU A 604 -8.60 -14.69 -16.64
CA LEU A 604 -7.45 -15.38 -16.06
C LEU A 604 -7.81 -16.60 -15.20
N GLY A 605 -9.08 -16.74 -14.77
CA GLY A 605 -9.47 -17.72 -13.76
C GLY A 605 -9.19 -19.16 -14.16
N ALA A 606 -9.60 -19.56 -15.38
CA ALA A 606 -9.39 -20.93 -15.88
C ALA A 606 -7.90 -21.24 -16.11
N LEU A 607 -7.14 -20.27 -16.63
CA LEU A 607 -5.68 -20.39 -16.80
C LEU A 607 -4.99 -20.56 -15.45
N LEU A 608 -5.39 -19.78 -14.44
CA LEU A 608 -4.83 -19.86 -13.10
C LEU A 608 -5.11 -21.21 -12.45
N ASP A 609 -6.34 -21.73 -12.56
CA ASP A 609 -6.70 -23.03 -11.98
C ASP A 609 -5.82 -24.17 -12.55
N ASP A 610 -5.53 -24.15 -13.86
CA ASP A 610 -4.61 -25.09 -14.49
C ASP A 610 -3.17 -24.91 -13.95
N LEU A 611 -2.69 -23.67 -13.84
CA LEU A 611 -1.33 -23.39 -13.39
C LEU A 611 -1.11 -23.70 -11.89
N ILE A 612 -2.11 -23.54 -11.05
CA ILE A 612 -2.04 -23.95 -9.64
C ILE A 612 -1.73 -25.45 -9.54
N ILE A 613 -2.39 -26.27 -10.38
CA ILE A 613 -2.16 -27.71 -10.42
C ILE A 613 -0.78 -28.04 -11.01
N GLU A 614 -0.48 -27.47 -12.17
CA GLU A 614 0.76 -27.75 -12.92
C GLU A 614 2.01 -27.38 -12.14
N LEU A 615 2.02 -26.20 -11.50
CA LEU A 615 3.16 -25.68 -10.75
C LEU A 615 3.16 -26.15 -9.28
N ASN A 616 2.19 -26.98 -8.90
CA ASN A 616 2.00 -27.42 -7.51
C ASN A 616 2.06 -26.24 -6.53
N ILE A 617 1.25 -25.21 -6.80
CA ILE A 617 1.12 -24.04 -5.92
C ILE A 617 0.19 -24.41 -4.76
N LYS A 618 0.62 -24.07 -3.53
CA LYS A 618 -0.15 -24.37 -2.33
C LYS A 618 -1.48 -23.62 -2.36
N LYS A 619 -2.58 -24.36 -2.27
CA LYS A 619 -3.93 -23.81 -2.14
C LYS A 619 -4.19 -23.34 -0.71
N GLY A 620 -5.04 -22.34 -0.56
CA GLY A 620 -5.60 -21.95 0.72
C GLY A 620 -6.61 -22.99 1.26
N PRO A 621 -7.13 -22.79 2.48
CA PRO A 621 -8.20 -23.62 3.03
C PRO A 621 -9.43 -23.62 2.12
N ASP A 622 -10.05 -24.77 1.94
CA ASP A 622 -11.29 -24.91 1.18
C ASP A 622 -12.48 -24.50 2.05
N VAL A 623 -13.16 -23.44 1.67
CA VAL A 623 -14.25 -22.84 2.44
C VAL A 623 -15.37 -22.36 1.51
N PRO A 624 -16.60 -22.24 2.01
CA PRO A 624 -17.72 -21.73 1.22
C PRO A 624 -17.50 -20.25 0.84
N SER A 625 -18.08 -19.87 -0.29
CA SER A 625 -18.07 -18.46 -0.73
C SER A 625 -18.53 -17.50 0.37
N GLY A 626 -17.83 -16.39 0.53
CA GLY A 626 -18.08 -15.41 1.60
C GLY A 626 -17.36 -15.71 2.92
N VAL A 627 -16.47 -16.70 2.95
CA VAL A 627 -15.55 -16.95 4.06
C VAL A 627 -14.13 -16.70 3.60
N MET A 628 -13.39 -15.92 4.37
CA MET A 628 -11.93 -15.82 4.28
C MET A 628 -11.30 -16.81 5.26
N ALA A 629 -10.19 -17.42 4.89
CA ALA A 629 -9.49 -18.37 5.74
C ALA A 629 -7.97 -18.32 5.56
N ARG A 630 -7.25 -18.58 6.66
CA ARG A 630 -5.80 -18.80 6.63
C ARG A 630 -5.42 -19.94 7.56
N GLN A 631 -4.55 -20.81 7.09
CA GLN A 631 -3.83 -21.74 7.95
C GLN A 631 -2.65 -21.00 8.58
N ILE A 632 -2.72 -20.73 9.87
CA ILE A 632 -1.71 -19.96 10.61
C ILE A 632 -0.46 -20.80 10.81
N ASP A 633 -0.66 -22.04 11.30
CA ASP A 633 0.38 -23.06 11.43
C ASP A 633 -0.19 -24.46 11.14
N GLY A 634 0.49 -25.52 11.57
CA GLY A 634 0.06 -26.90 11.32
C GLY A 634 -1.37 -27.22 11.77
N ASN A 635 -1.78 -26.67 12.92
CA ASN A 635 -3.02 -27.02 13.59
C ASN A 635 -4.00 -25.85 13.77
N HIS A 636 -3.58 -24.61 13.50
CA HIS A 636 -4.39 -23.43 13.75
C HIS A 636 -4.90 -22.80 12.47
N PHE A 637 -6.19 -22.47 12.47
CA PHE A 637 -6.89 -21.86 11.32
C PHE A 637 -7.69 -20.66 11.77
N LEU A 638 -7.52 -19.55 11.06
CA LEU A 638 -8.36 -18.37 11.22
C LEU A 638 -9.37 -18.32 10.07
N TYR A 639 -10.65 -18.22 10.43
CA TYR A 639 -11.76 -18.02 9.52
C TYR A 639 -12.42 -16.67 9.81
N MET A 640 -12.96 -16.04 8.78
CA MET A 640 -13.79 -14.84 8.89
C MET A 640 -14.95 -14.93 7.91
N ASN A 641 -16.17 -15.03 8.42
CA ASN A 641 -17.36 -14.93 7.60
C ASN A 641 -17.61 -13.46 7.26
N VAL A 642 -17.29 -13.07 6.01
CA VAL A 642 -17.50 -11.69 5.52
C VAL A 642 -18.87 -11.50 4.87
N SER A 643 -19.76 -12.48 4.97
CA SER A 643 -21.12 -12.43 4.42
C SER A 643 -22.20 -12.21 5.48
N GLY A 644 -23.34 -11.72 5.05
CA GLY A 644 -24.53 -11.54 5.91
C GLY A 644 -25.33 -12.83 6.15
N GLN A 645 -24.78 -14.02 5.85
CA GLN A 645 -25.43 -15.31 6.03
C GLN A 645 -24.54 -16.25 6.84
N PRO A 646 -25.11 -17.12 7.70
CA PRO A 646 -24.34 -18.17 8.37
C PRO A 646 -23.62 -19.05 7.34
N LYS A 647 -22.42 -19.51 7.67
CA LYS A 647 -21.60 -20.37 6.80
C LYS A 647 -21.16 -21.63 7.55
N GLU A 648 -21.41 -22.78 6.97
CA GLU A 648 -20.95 -24.04 7.50
C GLU A 648 -19.56 -24.36 6.99
N ILE A 649 -18.64 -24.62 7.90
CA ILE A 649 -17.26 -25.09 7.59
C ILE A 649 -17.24 -26.60 7.72
N GLN A 650 -16.79 -27.26 6.66
CA GLN A 650 -16.59 -28.68 6.65
C GLN A 650 -15.31 -29.03 7.39
N MET A 651 -15.41 -29.80 8.48
CA MET A 651 -14.27 -30.23 9.28
C MET A 651 -14.41 -31.71 9.56
N LYS A 652 -13.35 -32.48 9.31
CA LYS A 652 -13.33 -33.94 9.59
C LYS A 652 -12.79 -34.23 10.98
N GLU A 653 -11.88 -33.43 11.42
CA GLU A 653 -11.18 -33.59 12.69
C GLU A 653 -11.96 -32.94 13.83
N LYS A 654 -11.73 -33.45 15.07
CA LYS A 654 -12.16 -32.74 16.27
C LYS A 654 -11.37 -31.46 16.40
N SER A 655 -12.02 -30.38 16.78
CA SER A 655 -11.39 -29.08 16.90
C SER A 655 -11.92 -28.28 18.08
N ARG A 656 -11.19 -27.23 18.46
CA ARG A 656 -11.57 -26.30 19.52
C ARG A 656 -11.51 -24.87 19.04
N SER A 657 -12.55 -24.11 19.30
CA SER A 657 -12.54 -22.65 19.17
C SER A 657 -11.76 -22.04 20.32
N ILE A 658 -10.70 -21.29 19.99
CA ILE A 658 -9.91 -20.53 20.98
C ILE A 658 -10.65 -19.23 21.36
N LEU A 659 -11.37 -18.63 20.40
CA LEU A 659 -12.12 -17.39 20.66
C LEU A 659 -13.29 -17.62 21.62
N PHE A 660 -14.05 -18.72 21.43
CA PHE A 660 -15.30 -18.96 22.13
C PHE A 660 -15.22 -20.09 23.16
N ASP A 661 -14.03 -20.71 23.37
CA ASP A 661 -13.82 -21.81 24.31
C ASP A 661 -14.80 -22.99 24.11
N LYS A 662 -15.03 -23.38 22.85
CA LYS A 662 -16.02 -24.38 22.47
C LYS A 662 -15.37 -25.51 21.67
N ASP A 663 -15.72 -26.74 21.99
CA ASP A 663 -15.28 -27.92 21.23
C ASP A 663 -16.29 -28.25 20.11
N TYR A 664 -15.75 -28.66 18.96
CA TYR A 664 -16.48 -29.14 17.80
C TYR A 664 -16.10 -30.60 17.51
N SER A 665 -17.06 -31.43 17.22
CA SER A 665 -16.85 -32.85 16.89
C SER A 665 -16.88 -33.13 15.38
N GLY A 666 -16.92 -32.11 14.56
CA GLY A 666 -17.06 -32.17 13.12
C GLY A 666 -17.34 -30.76 12.57
N ASN A 667 -18.23 -30.67 11.57
CA ASN A 667 -18.62 -29.42 10.98
C ASN A 667 -19.09 -28.39 12.03
N PHE A 668 -18.85 -27.11 11.73
CA PHE A 668 -19.32 -26.00 12.58
C PHE A 668 -19.82 -24.84 11.72
N THR A 669 -20.67 -24.01 12.32
CA THR A 669 -21.24 -22.85 11.65
C THR A 669 -20.65 -21.56 12.19
N ILE A 670 -20.20 -20.68 11.30
CA ILE A 670 -19.79 -19.31 11.63
C ILE A 670 -20.95 -18.36 11.34
N ALA A 671 -21.34 -17.60 12.35
CA ALA A 671 -22.42 -16.61 12.22
C ALA A 671 -22.03 -15.47 11.25
N PRO A 672 -22.99 -14.68 10.75
CA PRO A 672 -22.70 -13.54 9.89
C PRO A 672 -21.72 -12.56 10.53
N TYR A 673 -20.69 -12.15 9.79
CA TYR A 673 -19.67 -11.20 10.21
C TYR A 673 -18.87 -11.60 11.46
N GLU A 674 -18.82 -12.90 11.79
CA GLU A 674 -18.08 -13.44 12.92
C GLU A 674 -16.75 -14.06 12.46
N PRO A 675 -15.68 -13.91 13.26
CA PRO A 675 -14.45 -14.68 13.12
C PRO A 675 -14.57 -16.03 13.82
N GLU A 676 -13.71 -16.96 13.47
CA GLU A 676 -13.49 -18.20 14.24
C GLU A 676 -12.00 -18.57 14.19
N PHE A 677 -11.41 -18.87 15.33
CA PHE A 677 -10.02 -19.32 15.42
C PHE A 677 -9.97 -20.72 16.02
N ILE A 678 -9.62 -21.68 15.17
CA ILE A 678 -9.72 -23.11 15.45
C ILE A 678 -8.35 -23.72 15.66
N GLU A 679 -8.25 -24.54 16.70
CA GLU A 679 -7.18 -25.51 16.91
C GLU A 679 -7.70 -26.92 16.57
N ILE A 680 -7.05 -27.63 15.64
CA ILE A 680 -7.30 -29.03 15.34
C ILE A 680 -6.65 -29.89 16.43
N LYS A 681 -7.40 -30.85 17.01
CA LYS A 681 -6.95 -31.76 18.08
C LYS A 681 -6.35 -33.03 17.54
#